data_8e0616bc553cc88ede00a412131269fb
#
_entry.id   8e0616bc553cc88ede00a412131269fb
#
_cell.length_a   1.000
_cell.length_b   1.000
_cell.length_c   1.000
_cell.angle_alpha   90.00
_cell.angle_beta   90.00
_cell.angle_gamma   90.00
#
_symmetry.space_group_name_H-M   'P 1'
#
loop_
_entity.id
_entity.type
_entity.pdbx_description
1 polymer ?
#
loop_
_entity_poly.entity_id
_entity_poly.type
_entity_poly.pdbx_seq_one_letter_code
_entity_poly.pdbx_strand_id
1 'polypeptide(L)'
;MSVISLLVLFLAGGPLAASPASGSVSGRVSDPSGAPVPGATVSLLSPLGAIAASARSDGSGEFRLEAVPAGSYVLSAAFPGFATRRLAVRVEGGRAAETLSVDLQPEAFHDEITVTATPGRAAALEDVAQQVNVIGEEEIALRAKAVLAQAASEETGLSLQRTSPTIGGVFVRGLTGTKVNVYVDGVRYTTSAQRGGISTFFNMVEPETLEGVEVVRGPSSAEYGSDALGGTVQLIGRAPQFSPSGHRLSGSWTASVGTADASFGSALVGRYAAPTFGLLGTLAGRRVNTLRPGEGVDSRNAVTRFLGLPSSVAIDERLPDTAFTQYGGQLKAGWAITPTAQLTASYLRGQQDGGKRYDQLLGGDGNLVADLRNLMADAFYARFEKAQAGFLDRVSVTYSFSAQREERVNQGGNGNPLASVNHEPERTTAHGLQATAHRAASRHDLTLGGDVYFEEIAAPSFGANPTTGATTVRRGRVPDGARYRHGGVFLQDVFEALPGRLRLNGAVRLSAASYEVDEADVSSGGKPLWPADAYDASAFTFRAGLLWTVAGPLRVAANVSNGFRAPDVTDLGTFGLTGSGYEVSNREVEGLGATVGTTADAAAVSTGRAVEVLAAETSLSYELSLRYHTRRVRADVTVFQTDVDDNVAKQSLILPPGAVGLSLAGEPITRQLPSGVVYVAVSTNPVLVRTNFDDARIRGLEVTLEAELGASLVLGGNLTWLRAEDRATGLPPNIEGGTPAPDGWLRLRWAPRGGQRFWVEPYLHAVAEQDRLSSLDLGDRRTGASRSRSSIASFFTNGARARGLVGPGPDGVAGNADDVLLATGETLAQVQARVLPDGLSAPLFPTLPGYTVFGVRGAVRFATRHEVLFDLENLGDVNYRGISWGVDGPGRGLYLRYALRF
;
A
#
# COMPACT_ATOMS: atom_id res chain seq x y z
N MET A 1 1.79 10.17 33.45
CA MET A 1 0.37 10.60 33.35
C MET A 1 -0.16 10.03 32.04
N SER A 2 -1.14 9.16 32.14
CA SER A 2 -1.67 8.40 30.99
C SER A 2 -2.29 9.35 29.97
N VAL A 3 -2.04 9.11 28.65
CA VAL A 3 -2.63 9.83 27.50
C VAL A 3 -4.18 9.85 27.57
N ILE A 4 -4.77 8.85 28.24
CA ILE A 4 -6.21 8.75 28.49
C ILE A 4 -6.73 9.89 29.37
N SER A 5 -5.93 10.38 30.34
CA SER A 5 -6.35 11.48 31.24
C SER A 5 -6.43 12.82 30.50
N LEU A 6 -5.66 13.04 29.45
CA LEU A 6 -5.72 14.28 28.65
C LEU A 6 -6.95 14.29 27.71
N LEU A 7 -7.37 13.13 27.20
CA LEU A 7 -8.53 13.02 26.31
C LEU A 7 -9.87 13.21 27.05
N VAL A 8 -9.96 12.80 28.31
CA VAL A 8 -11.15 12.92 29.16
C VAL A 8 -11.38 14.36 29.65
N LEU A 9 -10.32 15.16 29.81
CA LEU A 9 -10.46 16.55 30.25
C LEU A 9 -11.13 17.46 29.19
N PHE A 10 -11.15 17.08 27.92
CA PHE A 10 -11.78 17.84 26.83
C PHE A 10 -13.31 17.70 26.76
N LEU A 11 -13.90 16.73 27.45
CA LEU A 11 -15.34 16.43 27.41
C LEU A 11 -16.14 17.07 28.55
N ALA A 12 -15.48 17.72 29.53
CA ALA A 12 -16.15 18.31 30.69
C ALA A 12 -16.48 19.80 30.44
N GLY A 13 -17.72 20.06 30.14
CA GLY A 13 -18.57 21.23 30.24
C GLY A 13 -18.00 22.64 30.44
N GLY A 14 -18.09 23.45 29.38
CA GLY A 14 -18.13 24.90 29.49
C GLY A 14 -19.55 25.42 29.19
N PRO A 15 -19.92 26.65 29.65
CA PRO A 15 -21.28 27.18 29.61
C PRO A 15 -21.80 27.42 28.19
N LEU A 16 -23.11 27.24 28.02
CA LEU A 16 -23.85 27.50 26.79
C LEU A 16 -23.59 28.94 26.30
N ALA A 17 -22.75 29.09 25.32
CA ALA A 17 -22.54 30.36 24.62
C ALA A 17 -23.44 30.42 23.38
N ALA A 18 -23.83 31.64 22.99
CA ALA A 18 -24.73 32.00 21.90
C ALA A 18 -24.57 31.16 20.63
N SER A 19 -25.70 30.89 19.96
CA SER A 19 -25.73 30.17 18.67
C SER A 19 -24.69 30.73 17.71
N PRO A 20 -23.80 29.88 17.18
CA PRO A 20 -22.79 30.31 16.22
C PRO A 20 -23.48 30.80 14.95
N ALA A 21 -22.98 31.89 14.38
CA ALA A 21 -23.50 32.47 13.16
C ALA A 21 -23.34 31.47 12.00
N SER A 22 -24.46 31.10 11.37
CA SER A 22 -24.47 30.34 10.13
C SER A 22 -24.13 31.26 8.93
N GLY A 23 -23.44 30.71 7.93
CA GLY A 23 -23.23 31.39 6.64
C GLY A 23 -24.13 30.83 5.57
N SER A 24 -24.05 31.38 4.37
CA SER A 24 -24.66 30.80 3.16
C SER A 24 -23.63 30.62 2.06
N VAL A 25 -23.82 29.59 1.24
CA VAL A 25 -22.97 29.34 0.06
C VAL A 25 -23.87 29.46 -1.16
N SER A 26 -23.51 30.35 -2.08
CA SER A 26 -24.24 30.53 -3.35
C SER A 26 -23.27 30.47 -4.52
N GLY A 27 -23.78 30.13 -5.70
CA GLY A 27 -22.97 30.08 -6.89
C GLY A 27 -23.77 29.74 -8.13
N ARG A 28 -23.05 29.58 -9.23
CA ARG A 28 -23.62 29.22 -10.53
C ARG A 28 -22.90 27.98 -11.07
N VAL A 29 -23.68 27.04 -11.58
CA VAL A 29 -23.19 25.85 -12.29
C VAL A 29 -23.29 26.12 -13.79
N SER A 30 -22.16 26.04 -14.50
CA SER A 30 -22.04 26.23 -15.94
C SER A 30 -21.30 25.08 -16.60
N ASP A 31 -21.45 24.94 -17.92
CA ASP A 31 -20.62 24.06 -18.75
C ASP A 31 -19.37 24.80 -19.25
N PRO A 32 -18.43 24.14 -19.95
CA PRO A 32 -17.20 24.76 -20.46
C PRO A 32 -17.43 25.90 -21.46
N SER A 33 -18.63 26.00 -22.05
CA SER A 33 -19.02 27.10 -22.94
C SER A 33 -19.56 28.30 -22.16
N GLY A 34 -19.74 28.18 -20.83
CA GLY A 34 -20.36 29.17 -19.97
C GLY A 34 -21.90 29.10 -19.94
N ALA A 35 -22.51 28.10 -20.62
CA ALA A 35 -23.95 27.90 -20.58
C ALA A 35 -24.40 27.35 -19.23
N PRO A 36 -25.54 27.79 -18.67
CA PRO A 36 -26.03 27.31 -17.39
C PRO A 36 -26.39 25.82 -17.45
N VAL A 37 -26.14 25.10 -16.36
CA VAL A 37 -26.52 23.68 -16.20
C VAL A 37 -27.62 23.58 -15.16
N PRO A 38 -28.93 23.58 -15.58
CA PRO A 38 -30.07 23.46 -14.67
C PRO A 38 -30.20 22.04 -14.10
N GLY A 39 -30.62 21.95 -12.85
CA GLY A 39 -30.89 20.66 -12.18
C GLY A 39 -29.65 19.92 -11.70
N ALA A 40 -28.46 20.51 -11.77
CA ALA A 40 -27.26 19.96 -11.17
C ALA A 40 -27.46 19.82 -9.65
N THR A 41 -27.07 18.67 -9.09
CA THR A 41 -27.09 18.45 -7.64
C THR A 41 -25.84 19.04 -7.03
N VAL A 42 -25.99 20.01 -6.14
CA VAL A 42 -24.89 20.64 -5.41
C VAL A 42 -25.01 20.27 -3.95
N SER A 43 -24.02 19.58 -3.42
CA SER A 43 -23.94 19.12 -2.03
C SER A 43 -22.70 19.69 -1.35
N LEU A 44 -22.83 20.10 -0.10
CA LEU A 44 -21.74 20.54 0.73
C LEU A 44 -21.41 19.42 1.74
N LEU A 45 -20.23 18.86 1.63
CA LEU A 45 -19.77 17.71 2.41
C LEU A 45 -18.75 18.14 3.46
N SER A 46 -18.79 17.53 4.63
CA SER A 46 -17.66 17.59 5.58
C SER A 46 -16.41 16.95 4.95
N PRO A 47 -15.22 17.22 5.45
CA PRO A 47 -14.00 16.54 4.98
C PRO A 47 -14.05 15.02 5.10
N LEU A 48 -14.88 14.51 5.99
CA LEU A 48 -15.09 13.08 6.21
C LEU A 48 -16.34 12.54 5.51
N GLY A 49 -16.95 13.33 4.58
CA GLY A 49 -18.02 12.91 3.70
C GLY A 49 -19.46 13.13 4.23
N ALA A 50 -19.64 13.71 5.43
CA ALA A 50 -20.97 14.02 5.92
C ALA A 50 -21.60 15.19 5.14
N ILE A 51 -22.87 15.06 4.69
CA ILE A 51 -23.59 16.14 3.98
C ILE A 51 -24.04 17.21 4.97
N ALA A 52 -23.50 18.42 4.83
CA ALA A 52 -23.90 19.58 5.62
C ALA A 52 -25.10 20.32 5.03
N ALA A 53 -25.20 20.40 3.69
CA ALA A 53 -26.30 21.00 2.96
C ALA A 53 -26.37 20.46 1.53
N SER A 54 -27.55 20.53 0.88
CA SER A 54 -27.72 20.15 -0.54
C SER A 54 -28.80 20.98 -1.20
N ALA A 55 -28.58 21.35 -2.48
CA ALA A 55 -29.54 22.07 -3.32
C ALA A 55 -29.42 21.57 -4.78
N ARG A 56 -30.39 22.02 -5.63
CA ARG A 56 -30.27 21.88 -7.09
C ARG A 56 -30.14 23.26 -7.73
N SER A 57 -29.34 23.33 -8.80
CA SER A 57 -29.29 24.54 -9.60
C SER A 57 -30.63 24.81 -10.31
N ASP A 58 -31.04 26.06 -10.38
CA ASP A 58 -32.23 26.50 -11.06
C ASP A 58 -32.08 26.64 -12.59
N GLY A 59 -33.07 27.22 -13.29
CA GLY A 59 -33.05 27.41 -14.72
C GLY A 59 -31.92 28.30 -15.26
N SER A 60 -31.32 29.13 -14.41
CA SER A 60 -30.19 30.00 -14.71
C SER A 60 -28.83 29.35 -14.28
N GLY A 61 -28.89 28.11 -13.74
CA GLY A 61 -27.74 27.41 -13.19
C GLY A 61 -27.35 27.87 -11.77
N GLU A 62 -28.13 28.78 -11.14
CA GLU A 62 -27.82 29.28 -9.81
C GLU A 62 -28.26 28.30 -8.72
N PHE A 63 -27.44 28.23 -7.64
CA PHE A 63 -27.75 27.44 -6.43
C PHE A 63 -27.49 28.27 -5.18
N ARG A 64 -28.21 27.92 -4.10
CA ARG A 64 -28.01 28.52 -2.79
C ARG A 64 -28.18 27.47 -1.68
N LEU A 65 -27.22 27.44 -0.78
CA LEU A 65 -27.18 26.61 0.42
C LEU A 65 -27.22 27.56 1.62
N GLU A 66 -28.28 27.49 2.40
CA GLU A 66 -28.50 28.39 3.54
C GLU A 66 -28.24 27.67 4.87
N ALA A 67 -28.07 28.45 5.93
CA ALA A 67 -27.87 27.97 7.29
C ALA A 67 -26.68 26.98 7.42
N VAL A 68 -25.64 27.18 6.62
CA VAL A 68 -24.45 26.34 6.67
C VAL A 68 -23.60 26.72 7.87
N PRO A 69 -23.23 25.76 8.74
CA PRO A 69 -22.32 26.04 9.85
C PRO A 69 -20.96 26.55 9.37
N ALA A 70 -20.30 27.42 10.16
CA ALA A 70 -18.94 27.83 9.85
C ALA A 70 -17.99 26.61 9.82
N GLY A 71 -17.06 26.55 8.86
CA GLY A 71 -16.12 25.44 8.71
C GLY A 71 -15.60 25.26 7.29
N SER A 72 -14.72 24.27 7.11
CA SER A 72 -14.21 23.84 5.80
C SER A 72 -15.03 22.68 5.28
N TYR A 73 -15.39 22.74 4.01
CA TYR A 73 -16.27 21.79 3.33
C TYR A 73 -15.73 21.44 1.95
N VAL A 74 -16.22 20.33 1.41
CA VAL A 74 -16.16 20.00 -0.02
C VAL A 74 -17.50 20.28 -0.64
N LEU A 75 -17.60 21.27 -1.52
CA LEU A 75 -18.75 21.43 -2.41
C LEU A 75 -18.61 20.43 -3.54
N SER A 76 -19.60 19.59 -3.72
CA SER A 76 -19.67 18.59 -4.79
C SER A 76 -20.84 18.95 -5.70
N ALA A 77 -20.57 19.24 -6.97
CA ALA A 77 -21.60 19.48 -7.97
C ALA A 77 -21.59 18.36 -9.01
N ALA A 78 -22.72 17.72 -9.21
CA ALA A 78 -22.87 16.60 -10.12
C ALA A 78 -24.07 16.80 -11.05
N PHE A 79 -23.88 16.51 -12.33
CA PHE A 79 -24.94 16.46 -13.32
C PHE A 79 -24.69 15.33 -14.29
N PRO A 80 -25.73 14.54 -14.71
CA PRO A 80 -25.51 13.44 -15.63
C PRO A 80 -24.84 13.90 -16.91
N GLY A 81 -23.70 13.33 -17.19
CA GLY A 81 -22.93 13.66 -18.38
C GLY A 81 -21.75 14.59 -18.15
N PHE A 82 -21.48 15.03 -16.93
CA PHE A 82 -20.30 15.82 -16.55
C PHE A 82 -19.54 15.13 -15.40
N ALA A 83 -18.23 15.32 -15.33
CA ALA A 83 -17.46 14.95 -14.17
C ALA A 83 -18.03 15.64 -12.92
N THR A 84 -18.07 14.94 -11.80
CA THR A 84 -18.45 15.55 -10.53
C THR A 84 -17.38 16.58 -10.15
N ARG A 85 -17.76 17.85 -10.18
CA ARG A 85 -16.91 18.96 -9.77
C ARG A 85 -16.85 19.02 -8.25
N ARG A 86 -15.65 19.05 -7.67
CA ARG A 86 -15.43 19.25 -6.24
C ARG A 86 -14.63 20.51 -6.00
N LEU A 87 -15.05 21.31 -5.02
CA LEU A 87 -14.39 22.54 -4.63
C LEU A 87 -14.24 22.58 -3.11
N ALA A 88 -13.06 22.95 -2.63
CA ALA A 88 -12.90 23.26 -1.23
C ALA A 88 -13.58 24.60 -0.93
N VAL A 89 -14.46 24.64 0.06
CA VAL A 89 -15.24 25.82 0.43
C VAL A 89 -15.06 26.08 1.91
N ARG A 90 -14.71 27.32 2.26
CA ARG A 90 -14.67 27.78 3.64
C ARG A 90 -15.90 28.66 3.90
N VAL A 91 -16.71 28.29 4.88
CA VAL A 91 -17.87 29.07 5.32
C VAL A 91 -17.52 29.83 6.59
N GLU A 92 -17.64 31.17 6.55
CA GLU A 92 -17.44 32.03 7.71
C GLU A 92 -18.80 32.38 8.33
N GLY A 93 -18.88 32.33 9.64
CA GLY A 93 -20.12 32.65 10.35
C GLY A 93 -20.54 34.12 10.16
N GLY A 94 -21.81 34.34 9.83
CA GLY A 94 -22.37 35.68 9.64
C GLY A 94 -22.05 36.37 8.33
N ARG A 95 -21.31 35.69 7.41
CA ARG A 95 -21.04 36.20 6.06
C ARG A 95 -21.62 35.28 5.00
N ALA A 96 -22.10 35.87 3.92
CA ALA A 96 -22.30 35.12 2.67
C ALA A 96 -20.94 34.75 2.11
N ALA A 97 -20.75 33.48 1.73
CA ALA A 97 -19.55 33.10 0.97
C ALA A 97 -19.52 33.86 -0.36
N GLU A 98 -18.32 34.07 -0.90
CA GLU A 98 -18.15 34.55 -2.27
C GLU A 98 -18.98 33.68 -3.23
N THR A 99 -19.60 34.35 -4.23
CA THR A 99 -20.39 33.61 -5.23
C THR A 99 -19.47 32.68 -6.02
N LEU A 100 -19.69 31.39 -5.90
CA LEU A 100 -18.86 30.38 -6.50
C LEU A 100 -19.22 30.16 -7.98
N SER A 101 -18.22 30.11 -8.85
CA SER A 101 -18.36 29.59 -10.20
C SER A 101 -18.02 28.10 -10.21
N VAL A 102 -18.99 27.28 -10.56
CA VAL A 102 -18.84 25.83 -10.65
C VAL A 102 -18.94 25.42 -12.12
N ASP A 103 -17.79 25.35 -12.78
CA ASP A 103 -17.73 24.94 -14.17
C ASP A 103 -17.62 23.41 -14.22
N LEU A 104 -18.72 22.74 -14.59
CA LEU A 104 -18.72 21.31 -14.82
C LEU A 104 -17.95 20.99 -16.08
N GLN A 105 -16.86 20.26 -15.96
CA GLN A 105 -16.01 19.86 -17.07
C GLN A 105 -16.49 18.55 -17.69
N PRO A 106 -16.19 18.29 -18.96
CA PRO A 106 -16.22 16.95 -19.50
C PRO A 106 -15.30 16.03 -18.64
N GLU A 107 -15.69 14.79 -18.49
CA GLU A 107 -15.10 13.80 -17.56
C GLU A 107 -13.58 13.58 -17.64
N ALA A 108 -12.86 14.30 -18.51
CA ALA A 108 -11.40 14.22 -18.67
C ALA A 108 -10.59 15.06 -17.66
N PHE A 109 -11.22 15.97 -16.92
CA PHE A 109 -10.54 16.82 -15.93
C PHE A 109 -11.14 16.57 -14.54
N HIS A 110 -10.33 16.06 -13.63
CA HIS A 110 -10.71 15.88 -12.23
C HIS A 110 -10.30 17.11 -11.42
N ASP A 111 -11.25 17.65 -10.63
CA ASP A 111 -10.90 18.54 -9.54
C ASP A 111 -10.32 17.74 -8.39
N GLU A 112 -9.06 17.97 -8.17
CA GLU A 112 -8.33 17.28 -7.15
C GLU A 112 -8.48 18.01 -5.81
N ILE A 113 -9.29 17.43 -4.92
CA ILE A 113 -9.40 17.83 -3.52
C ILE A 113 -8.79 16.75 -2.68
N THR A 114 -7.93 17.13 -1.74
CA THR A 114 -7.39 16.20 -0.75
C THR A 114 -8.02 16.43 0.62
N VAL A 115 -8.28 15.36 1.33
CA VAL A 115 -8.62 15.36 2.76
C VAL A 115 -7.50 14.74 3.60
N THR A 116 -6.47 14.19 2.94
CA THR A 116 -5.35 13.51 3.58
C THR A 116 -4.21 14.46 3.91
N ALA A 117 -3.89 15.40 3.04
CA ALA A 117 -2.78 16.34 3.28
C ALA A 117 -2.99 17.24 4.51
N THR A 118 -4.24 17.47 4.86
CA THR A 118 -4.63 18.31 6.01
C THR A 118 -5.78 17.65 6.76
N PRO A 119 -5.53 16.72 7.71
CA PRO A 119 -6.55 16.03 8.46
C PRO A 119 -7.60 16.98 9.06
N GLY A 120 -8.87 16.64 8.88
CA GLY A 120 -9.99 17.49 9.33
C GLY A 120 -10.34 18.65 8.40
N ARG A 121 -9.62 18.86 7.29
CA ARG A 121 -9.87 19.91 6.31
C ARG A 121 -9.86 19.36 4.89
N ALA A 122 -10.83 19.73 4.08
CA ALA A 122 -10.75 19.57 2.64
C ALA A 122 -9.96 20.74 2.02
N ALA A 123 -9.01 20.47 1.17
CA ALA A 123 -8.23 21.49 0.48
C ALA A 123 -8.07 21.13 -1.01
N ALA A 124 -8.08 22.13 -1.88
CA ALA A 124 -7.68 21.90 -3.26
C ALA A 124 -6.19 21.50 -3.30
N LEU A 125 -5.81 20.58 -4.19
CA LEU A 125 -4.41 20.14 -4.32
C LEU A 125 -3.47 21.31 -4.60
N GLU A 126 -3.95 22.27 -5.37
CA GLU A 126 -3.18 23.48 -5.69
C GLU A 126 -2.92 24.37 -4.47
N ASP A 127 -3.65 24.15 -3.36
CA ASP A 127 -3.60 24.94 -2.12
C ASP A 127 -2.80 24.25 -0.99
N VAL A 128 -2.26 23.06 -1.21
CA VAL A 128 -1.41 22.37 -0.24
C VAL A 128 0.04 22.35 -0.70
N ALA A 129 0.98 22.46 0.25
CA ALA A 129 2.40 22.42 -0.08
C ALA A 129 2.89 21.00 -0.40
N GLN A 130 2.28 19.98 0.20
CA GLN A 130 2.64 18.58 -0.01
C GLN A 130 2.28 18.10 -1.41
N GLN A 131 3.00 17.06 -1.85
CA GLN A 131 2.65 16.31 -3.05
C GLN A 131 1.65 15.22 -2.71
N VAL A 132 0.50 15.23 -3.38
CA VAL A 132 -0.57 14.26 -3.17
C VAL A 132 -1.02 13.73 -4.53
N ASN A 133 -1.15 12.40 -4.64
CA ASN A 133 -1.88 11.79 -5.74
C ASN A 133 -3.34 11.60 -5.32
N VAL A 134 -4.27 11.88 -6.20
CA VAL A 134 -5.70 11.62 -6.01
C VAL A 134 -6.18 10.75 -7.16
N ILE A 135 -6.63 9.55 -6.85
CA ILE A 135 -7.06 8.53 -7.80
C ILE A 135 -8.57 8.39 -7.64
N GLY A 136 -9.33 8.74 -8.65
CA GLY A 136 -10.78 8.74 -8.62
C GLY A 136 -11.42 7.38 -8.91
N GLU A 137 -12.73 7.30 -8.78
CA GLU A 137 -13.53 6.08 -8.99
C GLU A 137 -13.32 5.46 -10.39
N GLU A 138 -13.29 6.28 -11.46
CA GLU A 138 -13.10 5.80 -12.83
C GLU A 138 -11.69 5.17 -13.01
N GLU A 139 -10.68 5.80 -12.46
CA GLU A 139 -9.29 5.31 -12.51
C GLU A 139 -9.13 4.03 -11.72
N ILE A 140 -9.73 3.93 -10.53
CA ILE A 140 -9.77 2.68 -9.75
C ILE A 140 -10.44 1.58 -10.57
N ALA A 141 -11.57 1.86 -11.21
CA ALA A 141 -12.32 0.88 -12.01
C ALA A 141 -11.55 0.38 -13.25
N LEU A 142 -10.71 1.23 -13.85
CA LEU A 142 -9.89 0.89 -15.00
C LEU A 142 -8.60 0.12 -14.62
N ARG A 143 -7.99 0.48 -13.49
CA ARG A 143 -6.63 0.03 -13.13
C ARG A 143 -6.63 -1.14 -12.13
N ALA A 144 -7.55 -1.17 -11.16
CA ALA A 144 -7.61 -2.20 -10.11
C ALA A 144 -8.27 -3.49 -10.60
N LYS A 145 -7.69 -4.14 -11.60
CA LYS A 145 -8.25 -5.33 -12.27
C LYS A 145 -8.15 -6.60 -11.41
N ALA A 146 -6.97 -6.92 -10.90
CA ALA A 146 -6.72 -8.09 -10.07
C ALA A 146 -6.56 -7.74 -8.59
N VAL A 147 -5.78 -6.71 -8.26
CA VAL A 147 -5.53 -6.25 -6.89
C VAL A 147 -5.67 -4.74 -6.78
N LEU A 148 -6.11 -4.24 -5.62
CA LEU A 148 -6.35 -2.81 -5.41
C LEU A 148 -5.09 -1.96 -5.62
N ALA A 149 -3.92 -2.47 -5.26
CA ALA A 149 -2.65 -1.76 -5.42
C ALA A 149 -2.38 -1.30 -6.87
N GLN A 150 -2.96 -1.99 -7.88
CA GLN A 150 -2.84 -1.57 -9.28
C GLN A 150 -3.47 -0.20 -9.57
N ALA A 151 -4.40 0.29 -8.75
CA ALA A 151 -4.98 1.62 -8.91
C ALA A 151 -3.91 2.72 -8.91
N ALA A 152 -2.81 2.53 -8.15
CA ALA A 152 -1.73 3.49 -8.01
C ALA A 152 -0.60 3.37 -9.06
N SER A 153 -0.67 2.39 -9.97
CA SER A 153 0.43 2.04 -10.88
C SER A 153 0.80 3.13 -11.90
N GLU A 154 -0.12 4.06 -12.17
CA GLU A 154 0.07 5.14 -13.16
C GLU A 154 0.39 6.49 -12.50
N GLU A 155 0.62 6.50 -11.19
CA GLU A 155 0.78 7.73 -10.44
C GLU A 155 2.25 8.14 -10.27
N THR A 156 2.52 9.43 -10.38
CA THR A 156 3.86 10.00 -10.19
C THR A 156 4.39 9.68 -8.79
N GLY A 157 5.65 9.25 -8.70
CA GLY A 157 6.31 8.94 -7.42
C GLY A 157 5.89 7.62 -6.79
N LEU A 158 5.01 6.85 -7.46
CA LEU A 158 4.53 5.56 -7.01
C LEU A 158 5.03 4.44 -7.93
N SER A 159 5.32 3.30 -7.35
CA SER A 159 5.66 2.08 -8.11
C SER A 159 4.93 0.89 -7.51
N LEU A 160 4.64 -0.11 -8.33
CA LEU A 160 3.92 -1.30 -7.92
C LEU A 160 4.86 -2.50 -7.83
N GLN A 161 4.83 -3.22 -6.71
CA GLN A 161 5.37 -4.57 -6.61
C GLN A 161 4.24 -5.58 -6.41
N ARG A 162 4.39 -6.76 -7.04
CA ARG A 162 3.46 -7.88 -6.88
C ARG A 162 4.26 -9.18 -6.79
N THR A 163 4.51 -9.65 -5.58
CA THR A 163 5.37 -10.84 -5.34
C THR A 163 4.62 -12.15 -5.47
N SER A 164 3.31 -12.11 -5.29
CA SER A 164 2.39 -13.23 -5.49
C SER A 164 1.07 -12.69 -6.05
N PRO A 165 0.18 -13.53 -6.58
CA PRO A 165 -1.07 -13.06 -7.19
C PRO A 165 -1.87 -12.12 -6.31
N THR A 166 -1.84 -12.35 -5.00
CA THR A 166 -2.63 -11.66 -3.98
C THR A 166 -1.81 -10.69 -3.13
N ILE A 167 -0.48 -10.79 -3.16
CA ILE A 167 0.43 -9.93 -2.42
C ILE A 167 0.93 -8.86 -3.37
N GLY A 168 0.41 -7.66 -3.22
CA GLY A 168 0.81 -6.49 -3.97
C GLY A 168 0.75 -5.24 -3.11
N GLY A 169 1.62 -4.29 -3.38
CA GLY A 169 1.67 -3.04 -2.62
C GLY A 169 2.31 -1.91 -3.39
N VAL A 170 2.12 -0.73 -2.87
CA VAL A 170 2.59 0.51 -3.44
C VAL A 170 3.90 0.91 -2.77
N PHE A 171 4.87 1.29 -3.59
CA PHE A 171 6.08 1.99 -3.16
C PHE A 171 5.84 3.48 -3.33
N VAL A 172 6.08 4.23 -2.30
CA VAL A 172 6.02 5.69 -2.31
C VAL A 172 7.44 6.21 -2.23
N ARG A 173 7.95 6.78 -3.33
CA ARG A 173 9.34 7.26 -3.44
C ARG A 173 10.39 6.21 -3.03
N GLY A 174 10.15 4.95 -3.39
CA GLY A 174 11.05 3.83 -3.08
C GLY A 174 10.86 3.20 -1.70
N LEU A 175 9.96 3.69 -0.86
CA LEU A 175 9.64 3.13 0.45
C LEU A 175 8.29 2.40 0.42
N THR A 176 8.16 1.30 1.16
CA THR A 176 6.95 0.47 1.19
C THR A 176 6.77 -0.24 2.55
N GLY A 177 5.74 -1.05 2.66
CA GLY A 177 5.48 -1.90 3.81
C GLY A 177 5.23 -1.09 5.08
N THR A 178 5.98 -1.38 6.12
CA THR A 178 5.90 -0.68 7.42
C THR A 178 6.43 0.75 7.39
N LYS A 179 6.89 1.25 6.24
CA LYS A 179 7.33 2.64 6.05
C LYS A 179 6.26 3.51 5.36
N VAL A 180 5.10 2.93 5.05
CA VAL A 180 3.96 3.61 4.41
C VAL A 180 2.68 3.25 5.16
N ASN A 181 2.05 4.24 5.77
CA ASN A 181 0.79 4.06 6.48
C ASN A 181 -0.40 3.91 5.52
N VAL A 182 -1.34 3.04 5.87
CA VAL A 182 -2.61 2.89 5.16
C VAL A 182 -3.78 3.18 6.11
N TYR A 183 -4.71 3.98 5.64
CA TYR A 183 -5.96 4.32 6.33
C TYR A 183 -7.16 3.98 5.46
N VAL A 184 -8.28 3.66 6.09
CA VAL A 184 -9.60 3.53 5.46
C VAL A 184 -10.55 4.52 6.14
N ASP A 185 -11.08 5.47 5.38
CA ASP A 185 -11.95 6.53 5.91
C ASP A 185 -11.35 7.28 7.12
N GLY A 186 -10.03 7.49 7.13
CA GLY A 186 -9.32 8.17 8.23
C GLY A 186 -9.05 7.30 9.46
N VAL A 187 -9.37 6.02 9.42
CA VAL A 187 -9.05 5.04 10.47
C VAL A 187 -7.83 4.24 10.03
N ARG A 188 -6.85 4.09 10.91
CA ARG A 188 -5.63 3.32 10.62
C ARG A 188 -5.97 1.86 10.29
N TYR A 189 -5.43 1.37 9.20
CA TYR A 189 -5.64 0.02 8.69
C TYR A 189 -4.39 -0.87 8.77
N THR A 190 -3.20 -0.27 8.74
CA THR A 190 -1.93 -0.96 8.99
C THR A 190 -1.82 -1.39 10.45
N THR A 191 -1.27 -2.59 10.69
CA THR A 191 -1.03 -3.17 12.02
C THR A 191 0.45 -3.44 12.25
N SER A 192 0.88 -3.59 13.51
CA SER A 192 2.26 -3.83 13.90
C SER A 192 2.79 -5.22 13.52
N ALA A 193 1.91 -6.19 13.28
CA ALA A 193 2.28 -7.52 12.82
C ALA A 193 2.32 -7.64 11.28
N GLN A 194 2.11 -6.53 10.57
CA GLN A 194 2.23 -6.49 9.11
C GLN A 194 3.63 -6.93 8.67
N ARG A 195 3.74 -7.53 7.49
CA ARG A 195 5.04 -7.85 6.87
C ARG A 195 5.84 -6.58 6.62
N GLY A 196 7.16 -6.64 6.77
CA GLY A 196 8.06 -5.52 6.52
C GLY A 196 7.99 -4.96 5.10
N GLY A 197 7.66 -5.81 4.10
CA GLY A 197 7.40 -5.41 2.72
C GLY A 197 5.92 -5.28 2.41
N ILE A 198 5.58 -5.46 1.13
CA ILE A 198 4.18 -5.36 0.65
C ILE A 198 3.28 -6.43 1.29
N SER A 199 2.02 -6.06 1.52
CA SER A 199 1.05 -6.84 2.27
C SER A 199 -0.14 -7.29 1.40
N THR A 200 -0.77 -8.40 1.81
CA THR A 200 -2.03 -8.89 1.24
C THR A 200 -3.20 -8.00 1.67
N PHE A 201 -3.17 -7.47 2.90
CA PHE A 201 -4.32 -6.80 3.51
C PHE A 201 -4.73 -5.52 2.79
N PHE A 202 -3.79 -4.78 2.19
CA PHE A 202 -4.12 -3.64 1.34
C PHE A 202 -5.13 -4.02 0.24
N ASN A 203 -4.99 -5.21 -0.32
CA ASN A 203 -5.81 -5.71 -1.43
C ASN A 203 -7.13 -6.36 -0.98
N MET A 204 -7.38 -6.46 0.34
CA MET A 204 -8.65 -6.97 0.87
C MET A 204 -9.78 -5.95 0.78
N VAL A 205 -9.48 -4.68 0.58
CA VAL A 205 -10.50 -3.66 0.34
C VAL A 205 -10.99 -3.76 -1.10
N GLU A 206 -12.30 -3.98 -1.28
CA GLU A 206 -12.88 -4.11 -2.62
C GLU A 206 -12.91 -2.75 -3.33
N PRO A 207 -12.39 -2.63 -4.57
CA PRO A 207 -12.39 -1.38 -5.34
C PRO A 207 -13.75 -0.69 -5.43
N GLU A 208 -14.82 -1.46 -5.55
CA GLU A 208 -16.20 -0.94 -5.67
C GLU A 208 -16.74 -0.28 -4.38
N THR A 209 -16.05 -0.48 -3.23
CA THR A 209 -16.37 0.23 -1.98
C THR A 209 -15.82 1.64 -1.93
N LEU A 210 -14.83 1.95 -2.81
CA LEU A 210 -14.07 3.18 -2.79
C LEU A 210 -14.69 4.25 -3.70
N GLU A 211 -14.56 5.48 -3.27
CA GLU A 211 -14.77 6.70 -4.05
C GLU A 211 -13.44 7.27 -4.56
N GLY A 212 -12.35 7.02 -3.83
CA GLY A 212 -11.03 7.47 -4.21
C GLY A 212 -9.90 6.84 -3.39
N VAL A 213 -8.70 7.02 -3.87
CA VAL A 213 -7.45 6.72 -3.15
C VAL A 213 -6.59 7.98 -3.18
N GLU A 214 -6.14 8.44 -2.02
CA GLU A 214 -5.19 9.53 -1.92
C GLU A 214 -3.85 9.02 -1.39
N VAL A 215 -2.75 9.53 -1.94
CA VAL A 215 -1.40 9.19 -1.47
C VAL A 215 -0.61 10.47 -1.22
N VAL A 216 -0.32 10.76 0.05
CA VAL A 216 0.62 11.81 0.43
C VAL A 216 2.03 11.25 0.29
N ARG A 217 2.84 11.87 -0.56
CA ARG A 217 4.24 11.48 -0.79
C ARG A 217 5.18 12.20 0.17
N GLY A 218 6.19 11.47 0.65
CA GLY A 218 7.14 11.95 1.63
C GLY A 218 6.65 11.83 3.08
N PRO A 219 7.52 12.10 4.07
CA PRO A 219 7.20 11.91 5.48
C PRO A 219 5.95 12.67 5.91
N SER A 220 5.03 11.97 6.55
CA SER A 220 3.76 12.52 7.05
C SER A 220 3.50 12.14 8.51
N SER A 221 4.56 11.82 9.25
CA SER A 221 4.46 11.42 10.67
C SER A 221 3.95 12.53 11.59
N ALA A 222 4.06 13.79 11.20
CA ALA A 222 3.52 14.91 11.96
C ALA A 222 1.98 14.88 12.06
N GLU A 223 1.30 14.23 11.14
CA GLU A 223 -0.15 14.07 11.16
C GLU A 223 -0.57 12.65 11.53
N TYR A 224 0.16 11.64 11.00
CA TYR A 224 -0.25 10.24 11.01
C TYR A 224 0.57 9.34 11.95
N GLY A 225 1.61 9.89 12.58
CA GLY A 225 2.43 9.18 13.56
C GLY A 225 3.42 8.20 12.94
N SER A 226 3.71 7.11 13.68
CA SER A 226 4.66 6.08 13.25
C SER A 226 4.29 5.47 11.89
N ASP A 227 5.30 4.99 11.15
CA ASP A 227 5.23 4.26 9.89
C ASP A 227 4.91 5.12 8.64
N ALA A 228 4.95 6.44 8.77
CA ALA A 228 4.74 7.37 7.67
C ALA A 228 6.05 7.99 7.16
N LEU A 229 7.12 7.19 7.02
CA LEU A 229 8.42 7.61 6.51
C LEU A 229 8.38 7.92 5.01
N GLY A 230 7.74 7.04 4.22
CA GLY A 230 7.59 7.18 2.77
C GLY A 230 6.35 7.97 2.39
N GLY A 231 5.31 7.92 3.22
CA GLY A 231 4.04 8.56 2.96
C GLY A 231 2.85 7.91 3.65
N THR A 232 1.67 8.38 3.27
CA THR A 232 0.39 7.86 3.78
C THR A 232 -0.57 7.61 2.62
N VAL A 233 -1.18 6.44 2.60
CA VAL A 233 -2.24 6.05 1.65
C VAL A 233 -3.58 6.09 2.38
N GLN A 234 -4.53 6.81 1.81
CA GLN A 234 -5.89 6.92 2.32
C GLN A 234 -6.87 6.28 1.31
N LEU A 235 -7.52 5.21 1.72
CA LEU A 235 -8.62 4.59 1.00
C LEU A 235 -9.91 5.28 1.41
N ILE A 236 -10.50 6.04 0.50
CA ILE A 236 -11.70 6.83 0.76
C ILE A 236 -12.91 6.04 0.28
N GLY A 237 -13.70 5.54 1.22
CA GLY A 237 -14.92 4.81 0.94
C GLY A 237 -16.07 5.73 0.55
N ARG A 238 -16.97 5.22 -0.27
CA ARG A 238 -18.22 5.93 -0.61
C ARG A 238 -18.98 6.32 0.64
N ALA A 239 -19.61 7.51 0.62
CA ALA A 239 -20.39 8.01 1.73
C ALA A 239 -21.88 7.66 1.59
N PRO A 240 -22.61 7.39 2.71
CA PRO A 240 -24.06 7.34 2.70
C PRO A 240 -24.64 8.72 2.35
N GLN A 241 -25.73 8.74 1.58
CA GLN A 241 -26.36 9.97 1.13
C GLN A 241 -27.64 10.25 1.93
N PHE A 242 -27.98 11.53 2.08
CA PHE A 242 -29.26 11.96 2.62
C PHE A 242 -30.14 12.54 1.51
N SER A 243 -31.48 12.47 1.67
CA SER A 243 -32.41 13.06 0.74
C SER A 243 -33.07 14.29 1.39
N PRO A 244 -33.07 15.45 0.73
CA PRO A 244 -33.67 16.65 1.30
C PRO A 244 -35.16 16.48 1.60
N SER A 245 -35.84 15.60 0.86
CA SER A 245 -37.25 15.27 1.04
C SER A 245 -37.55 13.84 0.60
N GLY A 246 -38.39 13.15 1.39
CA GLY A 246 -38.84 11.80 1.07
C GLY A 246 -37.69 10.74 1.12
N HIS A 247 -37.91 9.64 0.45
CA HIS A 247 -37.02 8.49 0.42
C HIS A 247 -36.54 8.25 -1.00
N ARG A 248 -35.28 7.91 -1.16
CA ARG A 248 -34.69 7.58 -2.46
C ARG A 248 -33.94 6.28 -2.36
N LEU A 249 -34.21 5.37 -3.29
CA LEU A 249 -33.43 4.16 -3.52
C LEU A 249 -32.68 4.31 -4.84
N SER A 250 -31.41 3.97 -4.86
CA SER A 250 -30.56 4.01 -6.06
C SER A 250 -29.44 2.97 -5.93
N GLY A 251 -28.80 2.63 -7.03
CA GLY A 251 -27.74 1.66 -6.97
C GLY A 251 -27.02 1.50 -8.30
N SER A 252 -26.05 0.59 -8.30
CA SER A 252 -25.39 0.14 -9.51
C SER A 252 -25.04 -1.35 -9.40
N TRP A 253 -25.14 -2.04 -10.51
CA TRP A 253 -24.61 -3.36 -10.68
C TRP A 253 -23.48 -3.32 -11.71
N THR A 254 -22.35 -4.00 -11.42
CA THR A 254 -21.22 -4.09 -12.32
C THR A 254 -20.88 -5.55 -12.59
N ALA A 255 -20.38 -5.82 -13.80
CA ALA A 255 -19.78 -7.09 -14.18
C ALA A 255 -18.50 -6.84 -14.96
N SER A 256 -17.46 -7.64 -14.74
CA SER A 256 -16.16 -7.52 -15.41
C SER A 256 -15.65 -8.86 -15.87
N VAL A 257 -14.88 -8.83 -16.97
CA VAL A 257 -14.15 -10.00 -17.50
C VAL A 257 -12.78 -9.56 -18.00
N GLY A 258 -11.78 -10.43 -17.79
CA GLY A 258 -10.40 -10.25 -18.29
C GLY A 258 -9.94 -11.49 -19.03
N THR A 259 -9.26 -11.34 -20.17
CA THR A 259 -8.81 -12.50 -20.97
C THR A 259 -7.41 -12.98 -20.59
N ALA A 260 -6.51 -12.08 -20.14
CA ALA A 260 -5.13 -12.45 -19.80
C ALA A 260 -5.07 -13.43 -18.61
N ASP A 261 -5.92 -13.23 -17.62
CA ASP A 261 -6.03 -14.09 -16.43
C ASP A 261 -7.35 -14.86 -16.37
N ALA A 262 -8.14 -14.84 -17.44
CA ALA A 262 -9.46 -15.44 -17.54
C ALA A 262 -10.34 -15.09 -16.32
N SER A 263 -10.24 -13.83 -15.85
CA SER A 263 -10.96 -13.34 -14.67
C SER A 263 -12.40 -12.96 -15.00
N PHE A 264 -13.25 -13.07 -13.98
CA PHE A 264 -14.57 -12.48 -13.98
C PHE A 264 -14.96 -11.97 -12.59
N GLY A 265 -15.74 -10.91 -12.55
CA GLY A 265 -16.19 -10.30 -11.32
C GLY A 265 -17.57 -9.68 -11.44
N SER A 266 -18.19 -9.46 -10.29
CA SER A 266 -19.47 -8.75 -10.19
C SER A 266 -19.55 -8.00 -8.87
N ALA A 267 -20.21 -6.83 -8.89
CA ALA A 267 -20.49 -6.09 -7.66
C ALA A 267 -21.87 -5.42 -7.72
N LEU A 268 -22.45 -5.25 -6.55
CA LEU A 268 -23.73 -4.56 -6.33
C LEU A 268 -23.54 -3.46 -5.29
N VAL A 269 -23.90 -2.24 -5.64
CA VAL A 269 -23.94 -1.10 -4.73
C VAL A 269 -25.39 -0.65 -4.59
N GLY A 270 -25.91 -0.64 -3.37
CA GLY A 270 -27.24 -0.16 -3.04
C GLY A 270 -27.18 1.05 -2.11
N ARG A 271 -28.00 2.06 -2.36
CA ARG A 271 -28.09 3.28 -1.54
C ARG A 271 -29.53 3.56 -1.19
N TYR A 272 -29.79 3.78 0.09
CA TYR A 272 -31.06 4.32 0.59
C TYR A 272 -30.77 5.66 1.24
N ALA A 273 -31.54 6.67 0.87
CA ALA A 273 -31.42 8.02 1.39
C ALA A 273 -32.77 8.51 1.90
N ALA A 274 -32.81 8.99 3.14
CA ALA A 274 -33.91 9.65 3.80
C ALA A 274 -33.43 11.00 4.38
N PRO A 275 -34.28 11.88 4.89
CA PRO A 275 -33.84 13.21 5.38
C PRO A 275 -32.82 13.17 6.51
N THR A 276 -32.93 12.19 7.41
CA THR A 276 -32.03 12.06 8.59
C THR A 276 -31.25 10.76 8.62
N PHE A 277 -31.45 9.88 7.65
CA PHE A 277 -30.80 8.57 7.62
C PHE A 277 -30.39 8.19 6.21
N GLY A 278 -29.15 7.74 6.08
CA GLY A 278 -28.59 7.19 4.84
C GLY A 278 -27.98 5.82 5.08
N LEU A 279 -28.19 4.89 4.14
CA LEU A 279 -27.58 3.57 4.15
C LEU A 279 -26.91 3.29 2.80
N LEU A 280 -25.71 2.74 2.85
CA LEU A 280 -24.95 2.30 1.70
C LEU A 280 -24.53 0.85 1.94
N GLY A 281 -24.82 -0.03 0.99
CA GLY A 281 -24.34 -1.41 0.99
C GLY A 281 -23.59 -1.72 -0.30
N THR A 282 -22.43 -2.34 -0.20
CA THR A 282 -21.65 -2.84 -1.34
C THR A 282 -21.33 -4.30 -1.11
N LEU A 283 -21.56 -5.14 -2.12
CA LEU A 283 -21.13 -6.53 -2.18
C LEU A 283 -20.38 -6.73 -3.48
N ALA A 284 -19.21 -7.36 -3.42
CA ALA A 284 -18.38 -7.63 -4.57
C ALA A 284 -17.76 -9.02 -4.48
N GLY A 285 -17.51 -9.62 -5.62
CA GLY A 285 -16.77 -10.87 -5.73
C GLY A 285 -16.14 -11.02 -7.10
N ARG A 286 -14.94 -11.60 -7.13
CA ARG A 286 -14.20 -11.87 -8.36
C ARG A 286 -13.44 -13.18 -8.28
N ARG A 287 -13.33 -13.87 -9.39
CA ARG A 287 -12.41 -14.97 -9.61
C ARG A 287 -11.34 -14.51 -10.59
N VAL A 288 -10.08 -14.63 -10.18
CA VAL A 288 -8.90 -14.50 -11.03
C VAL A 288 -8.38 -15.92 -11.25
N ASN A 289 -8.22 -16.32 -12.49
CA ASN A 289 -7.64 -17.62 -12.85
C ASN A 289 -6.14 -17.50 -13.14
N THR A 290 -5.55 -18.52 -13.77
CA THR A 290 -4.12 -18.54 -14.06
C THR A 290 -3.75 -17.48 -15.09
N LEU A 291 -2.69 -16.72 -14.79
CA LEU A 291 -2.21 -15.61 -15.60
C LEU A 291 -1.48 -16.13 -16.85
N ARG A 292 -1.79 -15.56 -18.00
CA ARG A 292 -0.97 -15.64 -19.20
C ARG A 292 -0.05 -14.42 -19.25
N PRO A 293 1.27 -14.58 -19.06
CA PRO A 293 2.23 -13.49 -19.21
C PRO A 293 2.46 -13.16 -20.69
N GLY A 294 3.17 -12.06 -20.97
CA GLY A 294 3.66 -11.75 -22.30
C GLY A 294 4.80 -12.67 -22.75
N GLU A 295 5.11 -12.63 -24.04
CA GLU A 295 6.18 -13.42 -24.64
C GLU A 295 7.56 -12.75 -24.54
N GLY A 296 8.63 -13.53 -24.71
CA GLY A 296 9.98 -13.05 -24.98
C GLY A 296 10.99 -13.08 -23.84
N VAL A 297 10.57 -13.07 -22.57
CA VAL A 297 11.49 -13.24 -21.43
C VAL A 297 11.16 -14.51 -20.68
N ASP A 298 12.15 -15.38 -20.53
CA ASP A 298 11.97 -16.57 -19.71
C ASP A 298 11.90 -16.16 -18.23
N SER A 299 10.79 -16.48 -17.62
CA SER A 299 10.52 -16.20 -16.24
C SER A 299 11.52 -16.89 -15.31
N ARG A 300 11.99 -16.20 -14.26
CA ARG A 300 12.86 -16.79 -13.26
C ARG A 300 12.06 -17.75 -12.35
N ASN A 301 11.65 -18.85 -12.89
CA ASN A 301 11.07 -19.91 -12.08
C ASN A 301 12.16 -20.86 -11.55
N ALA A 302 11.76 -21.81 -10.72
CA ALA A 302 12.68 -22.78 -10.11
C ALA A 302 13.46 -23.60 -11.16
N VAL A 303 12.85 -23.87 -12.31
CA VAL A 303 13.47 -24.64 -13.40
C VAL A 303 14.59 -23.85 -14.04
N THR A 304 14.34 -22.60 -14.41
CA THR A 304 15.37 -21.69 -14.96
C THR A 304 16.43 -21.38 -13.91
N ARG A 305 16.02 -21.11 -12.68
CA ARG A 305 16.92 -20.75 -11.58
C ARG A 305 17.89 -21.85 -11.19
N PHE A 306 17.39 -23.07 -10.98
CA PHE A 306 18.19 -24.15 -10.43
C PHE A 306 18.70 -25.13 -11.49
N LEU A 307 17.97 -25.32 -12.59
CA LEU A 307 18.35 -26.27 -13.63
C LEU A 307 18.90 -25.58 -14.89
N GLY A 308 18.78 -24.24 -15.00
CA GLY A 308 19.21 -23.51 -16.20
C GLY A 308 18.48 -23.94 -17.47
N LEU A 309 17.23 -24.38 -17.35
CA LEU A 309 16.38 -24.79 -18.46
C LEU A 309 15.33 -23.73 -18.76
N PRO A 310 14.78 -23.67 -19.97
CA PRO A 310 13.64 -22.82 -20.28
C PRO A 310 12.45 -23.15 -19.38
N SER A 311 11.64 -22.13 -19.03
CA SER A 311 10.43 -22.30 -18.23
C SER A 311 9.41 -23.23 -18.85
N SER A 312 9.37 -23.30 -20.18
CA SER A 312 8.49 -24.17 -20.98
C SER A 312 8.67 -25.67 -20.70
N VAL A 313 9.75 -26.08 -20.05
CA VAL A 313 9.95 -27.48 -19.61
C VAL A 313 8.93 -27.89 -18.52
N ALA A 314 8.42 -26.91 -17.73
CA ALA A 314 7.53 -27.17 -16.60
C ALA A 314 6.32 -26.24 -16.51
N ILE A 315 6.24 -25.23 -17.35
CA ILE A 315 5.19 -24.22 -17.37
C ILE A 315 4.68 -24.07 -18.82
N ASP A 316 3.38 -24.26 -19.00
CA ASP A 316 2.70 -23.98 -20.26
C ASP A 316 2.51 -22.46 -20.46
N GLU A 317 1.58 -22.05 -21.33
CA GLU A 317 1.27 -20.65 -21.63
C GLU A 317 0.79 -19.84 -20.42
N ARG A 318 0.36 -20.51 -19.33
CA ARG A 318 -0.19 -19.87 -18.13
C ARG A 318 0.61 -20.22 -16.89
N LEU A 319 0.86 -19.21 -16.07
CA LEU A 319 1.60 -19.38 -14.83
C LEU A 319 0.75 -20.17 -13.81
N PRO A 320 1.24 -21.34 -13.33
CA PRO A 320 0.55 -22.08 -12.28
C PRO A 320 0.54 -21.27 -10.99
N ASP A 321 -0.36 -21.63 -10.06
CA ASP A 321 -0.42 -21.03 -8.71
C ASP A 321 -0.72 -19.53 -8.67
N THR A 322 -1.27 -18.95 -9.75
CA THR A 322 -1.64 -17.54 -9.83
C THR A 322 -3.14 -17.28 -9.67
N ALA A 323 -3.95 -18.32 -9.54
CA ALA A 323 -5.39 -18.20 -9.39
C ALA A 323 -5.83 -17.96 -7.93
N PHE A 324 -6.89 -17.15 -7.74
CA PHE A 324 -7.53 -16.93 -6.45
C PHE A 324 -8.97 -16.43 -6.60
N THR A 325 -9.76 -16.51 -5.54
CA THR A 325 -11.09 -15.89 -5.44
C THR A 325 -11.04 -14.83 -4.35
N GLN A 326 -11.62 -13.67 -4.60
CA GLN A 326 -11.78 -12.62 -3.61
C GLN A 326 -13.23 -12.16 -3.58
N TYR A 327 -13.73 -11.91 -2.37
CA TYR A 327 -15.06 -11.38 -2.16
C TYR A 327 -15.12 -10.57 -0.88
N GLY A 328 -16.06 -9.63 -0.85
CA GLY A 328 -16.19 -8.76 0.29
C GLY A 328 -17.26 -7.71 0.09
N GLY A 329 -17.25 -6.73 0.94
CA GLY A 329 -18.19 -5.63 0.87
C GLY A 329 -18.11 -4.69 2.05
N GLN A 330 -19.00 -3.71 2.01
CA GLN A 330 -19.12 -2.69 3.05
C GLN A 330 -20.59 -2.37 3.32
N LEU A 331 -20.91 -2.19 4.58
CA LEU A 331 -22.16 -1.59 5.03
C LEU A 331 -21.84 -0.30 5.78
N LYS A 332 -22.38 0.83 5.32
CA LYS A 332 -22.13 2.13 5.94
C LYS A 332 -23.46 2.85 6.16
N ALA A 333 -23.71 3.30 7.39
CA ALA A 333 -24.91 4.03 7.78
C ALA A 333 -24.54 5.42 8.29
N GLY A 334 -25.28 6.42 7.89
CA GLY A 334 -25.18 7.79 8.38
C GLY A 334 -26.50 8.22 9.03
N TRP A 335 -26.41 8.84 10.19
CA TRP A 335 -27.57 9.37 10.90
C TRP A 335 -27.33 10.82 11.29
N ALA A 336 -28.10 11.73 10.70
CA ALA A 336 -28.15 13.15 11.09
C ALA A 336 -28.98 13.29 12.36
N ILE A 337 -28.33 13.30 13.53
CA ILE A 337 -28.98 13.43 14.85
C ILE A 337 -29.57 14.81 15.00
N THR A 338 -28.83 15.81 14.55
CA THR A 338 -29.27 17.20 14.43
C THR A 338 -28.72 17.80 13.13
N PRO A 339 -29.09 18.99 12.69
CA PRO A 339 -28.49 19.63 11.51
C PRO A 339 -26.97 19.84 11.62
N THR A 340 -26.40 19.81 12.82
CA THR A 340 -24.98 20.01 13.08
C THR A 340 -24.29 18.80 13.70
N ALA A 341 -25.01 17.69 13.94
CA ALA A 341 -24.43 16.49 14.57
C ALA A 341 -24.82 15.24 13.77
N GLN A 342 -23.83 14.46 13.39
CA GLN A 342 -23.97 13.24 12.63
C GLN A 342 -23.23 12.09 13.29
N LEU A 343 -23.81 10.89 13.22
CA LEU A 343 -23.16 9.63 13.52
C LEU A 343 -23.00 8.84 12.21
N THR A 344 -21.80 8.35 11.97
CA THR A 344 -21.50 7.43 10.84
C THR A 344 -20.95 6.13 11.41
N ALA A 345 -21.52 5.01 11.00
CA ALA A 345 -20.99 3.69 11.31
C ALA A 345 -20.68 2.95 10.02
N SER A 346 -19.55 2.24 9.98
CA SER A 346 -19.11 1.47 8.83
C SER A 346 -18.58 0.13 9.26
N TYR A 347 -18.94 -0.92 8.56
CA TYR A 347 -18.32 -2.23 8.64
C TYR A 347 -17.89 -2.66 7.23
N LEU A 348 -16.62 -3.04 7.12
CA LEU A 348 -15.99 -3.53 5.90
C LEU A 348 -15.46 -4.94 6.16
N ARG A 349 -15.66 -5.84 5.21
CA ARG A 349 -15.07 -7.18 5.21
C ARG A 349 -14.50 -7.50 3.84
N GLY A 350 -13.26 -8.00 3.83
CA GLY A 350 -12.63 -8.63 2.68
C GLY A 350 -12.20 -10.05 3.01
N GLN A 351 -12.37 -10.96 2.06
CA GLN A 351 -11.91 -12.35 2.17
C GLN A 351 -11.32 -12.82 0.86
N GLN A 352 -10.30 -13.67 0.96
CA GLN A 352 -9.63 -14.24 -0.18
C GLN A 352 -9.34 -15.72 0.03
N ASP A 353 -9.68 -16.54 -0.98
CA ASP A 353 -9.51 -17.99 -0.96
C ASP A 353 -8.63 -18.45 -2.13
N GLY A 354 -7.82 -19.48 -1.90
CA GLY A 354 -6.95 -20.11 -2.88
C GLY A 354 -5.70 -19.29 -3.24
N GLY A 355 -5.39 -18.26 -2.45
CA GLY A 355 -4.16 -17.50 -2.60
C GLY A 355 -2.92 -18.36 -2.31
N LYS A 356 -1.84 -18.13 -3.06
CA LYS A 356 -0.59 -18.86 -2.91
C LYS A 356 0.62 -17.94 -2.98
N ARG A 357 1.72 -18.37 -2.37
CA ARG A 357 3.03 -17.72 -2.46
C ARG A 357 3.73 -18.22 -3.74
N TYR A 358 3.43 -17.58 -4.86
CA TYR A 358 4.01 -17.90 -6.16
C TYR A 358 5.54 -17.92 -6.14
N ASP A 359 6.15 -16.97 -5.43
CA ASP A 359 7.59 -16.82 -5.22
C ASP A 359 8.23 -17.98 -4.44
N GLN A 360 7.47 -18.74 -3.67
CA GLN A 360 7.95 -19.93 -2.95
C GLN A 360 7.67 -21.24 -3.69
N LEU A 361 6.72 -21.24 -4.59
CA LEU A 361 6.39 -22.39 -5.43
C LEU A 361 7.27 -22.45 -6.69
N LEU A 362 6.73 -22.99 -7.77
CA LEU A 362 7.47 -23.14 -9.03
C LEU A 362 7.97 -21.78 -9.58
N GLY A 363 7.28 -20.68 -9.25
CA GLY A 363 7.69 -19.31 -9.58
C GLY A 363 8.97 -18.80 -8.89
N GLY A 364 9.58 -19.57 -8.00
CA GLY A 364 10.80 -19.14 -7.30
C GLY A 364 11.59 -20.28 -6.64
N ASP A 365 11.15 -20.78 -5.48
CA ASP A 365 11.91 -21.76 -4.68
C ASP A 365 11.70 -23.21 -5.06
N GLY A 366 10.64 -23.50 -5.80
CA GLY A 366 10.29 -24.84 -6.22
C GLY A 366 9.66 -25.71 -5.13
N ASN A 367 9.16 -25.13 -4.02
CA ASN A 367 8.43 -25.87 -3.00
C ASN A 367 7.15 -26.48 -3.56
N LEU A 368 6.57 -27.45 -2.83
CA LEU A 368 5.34 -28.12 -3.23
C LEU A 368 4.11 -27.45 -2.61
N VAL A 369 4.25 -26.91 -1.42
CA VAL A 369 3.19 -26.25 -0.67
C VAL A 369 3.67 -24.86 -0.20
N ALA A 370 2.89 -23.84 -0.55
CA ALA A 370 3.06 -22.47 -0.05
C ALA A 370 1.72 -21.71 -0.20
N ASP A 371 0.75 -22.09 0.62
CA ASP A 371 -0.62 -21.58 0.57
C ASP A 371 -0.79 -20.37 1.50
N LEU A 372 -1.68 -19.48 1.10
CA LEU A 372 -2.24 -18.43 1.94
C LEU A 372 -3.70 -18.80 2.21
N ARG A 373 -3.99 -19.19 3.44
CA ARG A 373 -5.32 -19.63 3.87
C ARG A 373 -5.92 -18.64 4.84
N ASN A 374 -7.23 -18.70 5.03
CA ASN A 374 -7.95 -17.88 6.01
C ASN A 374 -7.65 -16.38 5.92
N LEU A 375 -7.39 -15.88 4.70
CA LEU A 375 -7.13 -14.48 4.48
C LEU A 375 -8.41 -13.66 4.62
N MET A 376 -8.50 -12.89 5.71
CA MET A 376 -9.69 -12.10 6.05
C MET A 376 -9.27 -10.78 6.69
N ALA A 377 -9.96 -9.72 6.33
CA ALA A 377 -9.86 -8.42 6.99
C ALA A 377 -11.25 -7.93 7.36
N ASP A 378 -11.46 -7.63 8.62
CA ASP A 378 -12.64 -6.98 9.16
C ASP A 378 -12.23 -5.59 9.67
N ALA A 379 -12.97 -4.55 9.32
CA ALA A 379 -12.78 -3.20 9.83
C ALA A 379 -14.14 -2.57 10.16
N PHE A 380 -14.25 -2.04 11.35
CA PHE A 380 -15.42 -1.33 11.84
C PHE A 380 -15.01 0.02 12.40
N TYR A 381 -15.81 1.04 12.16
CA TYR A 381 -15.72 2.28 12.93
C TYR A 381 -17.10 2.88 13.21
N ALA A 382 -17.17 3.64 14.30
CA ALA A 382 -18.29 4.53 14.62
C ALA A 382 -17.71 5.94 14.86
N ARG A 383 -18.14 6.91 14.07
CA ARG A 383 -17.67 8.30 14.09
C ARG A 383 -18.80 9.23 14.42
N PHE A 384 -18.64 10.01 15.48
CA PHE A 384 -19.49 11.12 15.81
C PHE A 384 -18.81 12.42 15.36
N GLU A 385 -19.52 13.22 14.58
CA GLU A 385 -19.09 14.56 14.15
C GLU A 385 -20.09 15.60 14.63
N LYS A 386 -19.59 16.69 15.17
CA LYS A 386 -20.40 17.87 15.55
C LYS A 386 -19.74 19.13 15.00
N ALA A 387 -20.45 19.80 14.09
CA ALA A 387 -20.14 21.16 13.71
C ALA A 387 -20.66 22.14 14.76
N GLN A 388 -20.00 23.29 14.88
CA GLN A 388 -20.36 24.34 15.84
C GLN A 388 -20.39 23.83 17.30
N ALA A 389 -19.30 23.23 17.74
CA ALA A 389 -19.16 22.71 19.11
C ALA A 389 -18.58 23.78 20.03
N GLY A 390 -19.41 24.71 20.51
CA GLY A 390 -18.99 25.85 21.30
C GLY A 390 -18.14 26.84 20.47
N PHE A 391 -16.90 27.06 20.88
CA PHE A 391 -15.94 27.92 20.15
C PHE A 391 -15.27 27.19 18.98
N LEU A 392 -15.40 25.88 18.89
CA LEU A 392 -14.82 25.04 17.82
C LEU A 392 -15.77 24.94 16.64
N ASP A 393 -15.23 25.00 15.43
CA ASP A 393 -16.04 24.88 14.21
C ASP A 393 -16.46 23.43 13.97
N ARG A 394 -15.62 22.47 14.40
CA ARG A 394 -15.94 21.02 14.29
C ARG A 394 -15.17 20.22 15.35
N VAL A 395 -15.82 19.17 15.82
CA VAL A 395 -15.24 18.11 16.64
C VAL A 395 -15.62 16.79 16.04
N SER A 396 -14.69 15.85 15.97
CA SER A 396 -14.91 14.47 15.58
C SER A 396 -14.34 13.52 16.61
N VAL A 397 -15.07 12.45 16.94
CA VAL A 397 -14.60 11.34 17.77
C VAL A 397 -14.91 10.04 17.05
N THR A 398 -13.91 9.19 16.92
CA THR A 398 -14.03 7.91 16.20
C THR A 398 -13.52 6.78 17.10
N TYR A 399 -14.35 5.78 17.32
CA TYR A 399 -13.91 4.48 17.79
C TYR A 399 -13.77 3.54 16.60
N SER A 400 -12.74 2.70 16.60
CA SER A 400 -12.50 1.72 15.56
C SER A 400 -12.10 0.36 16.12
N PHE A 401 -12.41 -0.66 15.33
CA PHE A 401 -12.01 -2.04 15.54
C PHE A 401 -11.56 -2.62 14.20
N SER A 402 -10.44 -3.34 14.18
CA SER A 402 -10.05 -4.12 13.01
C SER A 402 -9.50 -5.49 13.43
N ALA A 403 -9.68 -6.48 12.54
CA ALA A 403 -9.09 -7.80 12.69
C ALA A 403 -8.55 -8.24 11.33
N GLN A 404 -7.25 -8.51 11.28
CA GLN A 404 -6.59 -9.08 10.12
C GLN A 404 -6.18 -10.51 10.43
N ARG A 405 -6.50 -11.44 9.53
CA ARG A 405 -6.23 -12.87 9.70
C ARG A 405 -5.57 -13.44 8.47
N GLU A 406 -4.49 -14.18 8.66
CA GLU A 406 -3.78 -14.95 7.63
C GLU A 406 -3.33 -16.28 8.23
N GLU A 407 -3.40 -17.36 7.45
CA GLU A 407 -2.71 -18.60 7.77
C GLU A 407 -1.76 -18.93 6.61
N ARG A 408 -0.46 -18.98 6.88
CA ARG A 408 0.53 -19.46 5.93
C ARG A 408 0.76 -20.94 6.17
N VAL A 409 0.63 -21.72 5.10
CA VAL A 409 0.95 -23.15 5.10
C VAL A 409 2.07 -23.38 4.10
N ASN A 410 3.23 -23.78 4.60
CA ASN A 410 4.41 -23.94 3.75
C ASN A 410 5.19 -25.22 4.03
N GLN A 411 5.85 -25.74 2.99
CA GLN A 411 6.73 -26.88 3.06
C GLN A 411 8.04 -26.51 2.39
N GLY A 412 9.14 -26.52 3.14
CA GLY A 412 10.44 -26.10 2.66
C GLY A 412 11.22 -27.17 1.87
N GLY A 413 12.54 -27.03 1.84
CA GLY A 413 13.46 -27.99 1.26
C GLY A 413 13.46 -28.04 -0.26
N ASN A 414 13.13 -26.91 -0.93
CA ASN A 414 13.04 -26.82 -2.39
C ASN A 414 12.18 -27.93 -3.01
N GLY A 415 11.05 -28.23 -2.37
CA GLY A 415 10.11 -29.25 -2.82
C GLY A 415 10.35 -30.65 -2.28
N ASN A 416 10.97 -30.78 -1.08
CA ASN A 416 11.08 -32.06 -0.40
C ASN A 416 9.68 -32.50 0.11
N PRO A 417 9.11 -33.61 -0.41
CA PRO A 417 7.77 -34.08 -0.01
C PRO A 417 7.74 -34.61 1.44
N LEU A 418 8.90 -34.92 2.02
CA LEU A 418 9.04 -35.40 3.40
C LEU A 418 9.32 -34.27 4.41
N ALA A 419 9.54 -33.05 3.95
CA ALA A 419 9.73 -31.91 4.85
C ALA A 419 8.44 -31.62 5.63
N SER A 420 8.58 -31.15 6.87
CA SER A 420 7.45 -30.74 7.69
C SER A 420 6.61 -29.69 7.00
N VAL A 421 5.30 -29.83 7.04
CA VAL A 421 4.34 -28.80 6.60
C VAL A 421 4.08 -27.87 7.78
N ASN A 422 4.51 -26.63 7.67
CA ASN A 422 4.36 -25.63 8.72
C ASN A 422 3.05 -24.87 8.53
N HIS A 423 2.31 -24.76 9.61
CA HIS A 423 1.08 -23.97 9.74
C HIS A 423 1.35 -22.77 10.65
N GLU A 424 1.17 -21.59 10.12
CA GLU A 424 1.40 -20.32 10.80
C GLU A 424 0.15 -19.44 10.71
N PRO A 425 -0.92 -19.78 11.47
CA PRO A 425 -2.06 -18.90 11.62
C PRO A 425 -1.66 -17.64 12.41
N GLU A 426 -2.12 -16.50 11.94
CA GLU A 426 -1.88 -15.20 12.57
C GLU A 426 -3.16 -14.38 12.53
N ARG A 427 -3.50 -13.79 13.66
CA ARG A 427 -4.59 -12.83 13.79
C ARG A 427 -4.14 -11.65 14.61
N THR A 428 -4.17 -10.46 13.99
CA THR A 428 -3.98 -9.20 14.70
C THR A 428 -5.33 -8.53 14.90
N THR A 429 -5.66 -8.20 16.12
CA THR A 429 -6.86 -7.47 16.51
C THR A 429 -6.46 -6.10 17.04
N ALA A 430 -7.04 -5.03 16.51
CA ALA A 430 -6.74 -3.67 16.91
C ALA A 430 -7.99 -2.89 17.33
N HIS A 431 -7.91 -2.17 18.44
CA HIS A 431 -8.91 -1.20 18.90
C HIS A 431 -8.31 0.20 18.86
N GLY A 432 -9.01 1.15 18.28
CA GLY A 432 -8.55 2.52 18.14
C GLY A 432 -9.55 3.54 18.67
N LEU A 433 -9.02 4.62 19.22
CA LEU A 433 -9.79 5.82 19.56
C LEU A 433 -9.06 7.02 18.96
N GLN A 434 -9.79 7.85 18.21
CA GLN A 434 -9.28 9.07 17.60
C GLN A 434 -10.20 10.24 17.95
N ALA A 435 -9.62 11.43 18.14
CA ALA A 435 -10.38 12.65 18.28
C ALA A 435 -9.69 13.80 17.55
N THR A 436 -10.50 14.67 16.91
CA THR A 436 -10.01 15.89 16.26
C THR A 436 -10.90 17.07 16.62
N ALA A 437 -10.29 18.24 16.79
CA ALA A 437 -10.97 19.51 16.99
C ALA A 437 -10.41 20.52 16.00
N HIS A 438 -11.29 21.23 15.31
CA HIS A 438 -10.93 22.17 14.25
C HIS A 438 -11.44 23.58 14.59
N ARG A 439 -10.60 24.58 14.32
CA ARG A 439 -10.95 26.00 14.49
C ARG A 439 -10.32 26.86 13.41
N ALA A 440 -11.15 27.53 12.63
CA ALA A 440 -10.74 28.57 11.71
C ALA A 440 -10.87 29.93 12.39
N ALA A 441 -9.76 30.65 12.55
CA ALA A 441 -9.76 31.97 13.24
C ALA A 441 -8.87 32.96 12.48
N SER A 442 -9.47 34.02 11.92
CA SER A 442 -8.75 35.01 11.12
C SER A 442 -8.00 34.36 9.95
N ARG A 443 -6.66 34.38 9.99
CA ARG A 443 -5.78 33.81 8.96
C ARG A 443 -5.29 32.39 9.27
N HIS A 444 -5.66 31.87 10.44
CA HIS A 444 -5.27 30.55 10.92
C HIS A 444 -6.39 29.53 10.71
N ASP A 445 -5.98 28.31 10.38
CA ASP A 445 -6.85 27.15 10.24
C ASP A 445 -6.23 26.00 11.05
N LEU A 446 -6.65 25.94 12.33
CA LEU A 446 -6.05 25.10 13.36
C LEU A 446 -6.76 23.76 13.47
N THR A 447 -6.00 22.68 13.53
CA THR A 447 -6.49 21.34 13.86
C THR A 447 -5.66 20.76 14.99
N LEU A 448 -6.32 20.43 16.11
CA LEU A 448 -5.75 19.63 17.19
C LEU A 448 -6.34 18.23 17.09
N GLY A 449 -5.49 17.21 17.17
CA GLY A 449 -5.97 15.83 17.13
C GLY A 449 -5.10 14.88 17.94
N GLY A 450 -5.62 13.69 18.14
CA GLY A 450 -4.90 12.60 18.79
C GLY A 450 -5.54 11.26 18.52
N ASP A 451 -4.75 10.22 18.67
CA ASP A 451 -5.15 8.84 18.45
C ASP A 451 -4.42 7.91 19.41
N VAL A 452 -5.04 6.77 19.69
CA VAL A 452 -4.42 5.66 20.42
C VAL A 452 -4.97 4.36 19.89
N TYR A 453 -4.08 3.38 19.73
CA TYR A 453 -4.39 2.04 19.24
C TYR A 453 -3.81 0.98 20.18
N PHE A 454 -4.57 -0.10 20.36
CA PHE A 454 -4.20 -1.27 21.16
C PHE A 454 -4.31 -2.50 20.27
N GLU A 455 -3.21 -3.20 20.08
CA GLU A 455 -3.15 -4.37 19.23
C GLU A 455 -2.79 -5.62 20.06
N GLU A 456 -3.46 -6.73 19.74
CA GLU A 456 -3.18 -8.05 20.28
C GLU A 456 -2.96 -9.02 19.13
N ILE A 457 -1.90 -9.81 19.21
CA ILE A 457 -1.49 -10.75 18.18
C ILE A 457 -1.65 -12.18 18.70
N ALA A 458 -2.46 -13.00 18.02
CA ALA A 458 -2.54 -14.43 18.21
C ALA A 458 -1.86 -15.12 17.02
N ALA A 459 -0.77 -15.84 17.28
CA ALA A 459 0.07 -16.45 16.25
C ALA A 459 0.54 -17.87 16.65
N PRO A 460 -0.35 -18.78 17.07
CA PRO A 460 0.04 -20.16 17.39
C PRO A 460 0.53 -20.85 16.12
N SER A 461 1.70 -21.51 16.20
CA SER A 461 2.31 -22.13 15.03
C SER A 461 2.74 -23.56 15.31
N PHE A 462 2.60 -24.44 14.32
CA PHE A 462 2.97 -25.84 14.44
C PHE A 462 3.45 -26.41 13.10
N GLY A 463 4.32 -27.41 13.19
CA GLY A 463 4.71 -28.24 12.06
C GLY A 463 3.99 -29.58 12.09
N ALA A 464 3.53 -30.06 10.94
CA ALA A 464 2.94 -31.39 10.77
C ALA A 464 3.90 -32.27 9.97
N ASN A 465 4.21 -33.44 10.47
CA ASN A 465 4.97 -34.47 9.74
C ASN A 465 4.06 -35.05 8.63
N PRO A 466 4.41 -34.94 7.35
CA PRO A 466 3.54 -35.37 6.25
C PRO A 466 3.33 -36.91 6.21
N THR A 467 4.20 -37.70 6.83
CA THR A 467 4.13 -39.16 6.83
C THR A 467 3.32 -39.71 8.00
N THR A 468 3.52 -39.13 9.20
CA THR A 468 2.91 -39.65 10.42
C THR A 468 1.70 -38.84 10.87
N GLY A 469 1.51 -37.61 10.37
CA GLY A 469 0.51 -36.68 10.85
C GLY A 469 0.82 -36.07 12.22
N ALA A 470 1.94 -36.43 12.85
CA ALA A 470 2.30 -35.89 14.16
C ALA A 470 2.59 -34.39 14.07
N THR A 471 2.07 -33.62 15.01
CA THR A 471 2.27 -32.20 15.11
C THR A 471 3.28 -31.83 16.20
N THR A 472 4.05 -30.77 15.94
CA THR A 472 5.00 -30.21 16.89
C THR A 472 4.81 -28.70 16.91
N VAL A 473 4.63 -28.13 18.13
CA VAL A 473 4.55 -26.67 18.28
C VAL A 473 5.88 -26.06 17.79
N ARG A 474 5.75 -24.99 17.03
CA ARG A 474 6.90 -24.26 16.46
C ARG A 474 6.74 -22.78 16.72
N ARG A 475 7.81 -22.10 16.56
CA ARG A 475 7.81 -20.65 16.54
C ARG A 475 7.21 -20.16 15.22
N GLY A 476 6.23 -19.30 15.30
CA GLY A 476 5.68 -18.56 14.16
C GLY A 476 6.57 -17.39 13.72
N ARG A 477 6.10 -16.66 12.72
CA ARG A 477 6.77 -15.43 12.24
C ARG A 477 6.85 -14.35 13.32
N VAL A 478 5.81 -14.21 14.11
CA VAL A 478 5.74 -13.30 15.28
C VAL A 478 5.39 -14.10 16.51
N PRO A 479 5.74 -13.64 17.73
CA PRO A 479 5.40 -14.33 18.97
C PRO A 479 3.89 -14.34 19.20
N ASP A 480 3.37 -15.46 19.66
CA ASP A 480 1.98 -15.58 20.11
C ASP A 480 1.78 -14.80 21.41
N GLY A 481 0.67 -14.07 21.53
CA GLY A 481 0.35 -13.25 22.68
C GLY A 481 1.06 -11.90 22.73
N ALA A 482 1.76 -11.47 21.67
CA ALA A 482 2.39 -10.15 21.61
C ALA A 482 1.33 -9.04 21.65
N ARG A 483 1.66 -7.95 22.32
CA ARG A 483 0.84 -6.74 22.47
C ARG A 483 1.61 -5.54 21.95
N TYR A 484 0.92 -4.68 21.19
CA TYR A 484 1.49 -3.44 20.71
C TYR A 484 0.54 -2.28 20.96
N ARG A 485 1.05 -1.19 21.47
CA ARG A 485 0.27 0.04 21.74
C ARG A 485 0.98 1.21 21.11
N HIS A 486 0.25 2.04 20.43
CA HIS A 486 0.83 3.25 19.87
C HIS A 486 -0.19 4.37 19.81
N GLY A 487 0.28 5.62 19.75
CA GLY A 487 -0.59 6.78 19.62
C GLY A 487 0.18 8.07 19.68
N GLY A 488 -0.56 9.18 19.68
CA GLY A 488 0.05 10.50 19.81
C GLY A 488 -0.95 11.63 19.75
N VAL A 489 -0.44 12.84 19.93
CA VAL A 489 -1.20 14.08 19.88
C VAL A 489 -0.51 15.02 18.89
N PHE A 490 -1.26 15.64 17.99
CA PHE A 490 -0.75 16.57 16.99
C PHE A 490 -1.49 17.91 16.99
N LEU A 491 -0.76 18.94 16.59
CA LEU A 491 -1.29 20.25 16.27
C LEU A 491 -0.85 20.64 14.86
N GLN A 492 -1.80 21.07 14.04
CA GLN A 492 -1.56 21.56 12.70
C GLN A 492 -2.14 22.96 12.53
N ASP A 493 -1.45 23.83 11.79
CA ASP A 493 -1.94 25.15 11.39
C ASP A 493 -1.69 25.40 9.89
N VAL A 494 -2.67 25.97 9.24
CA VAL A 494 -2.54 26.55 7.91
C VAL A 494 -2.73 28.05 8.03
N PHE A 495 -1.64 28.81 7.91
CA PHE A 495 -1.61 30.24 8.09
C PHE A 495 -1.54 30.99 6.76
N GLU A 496 -2.53 31.81 6.46
CA GLU A 496 -2.52 32.71 5.31
C GLU A 496 -1.70 33.97 5.60
N ALA A 497 -0.39 33.90 5.42
CA ALA A 497 0.50 35.02 5.66
C ALA A 497 0.18 36.22 4.75
N LEU A 498 -0.04 35.95 3.46
CA LEU A 498 -0.55 36.91 2.47
C LEU A 498 -1.75 36.29 1.76
N PRO A 499 -2.99 36.77 1.97
CA PRO A 499 -4.20 36.19 1.38
C PRO A 499 -4.08 36.00 -0.13
N GLY A 500 -4.35 34.77 -0.59
CA GLY A 500 -4.26 34.37 -2.01
C GLY A 500 -2.85 34.35 -2.60
N ARG A 501 -1.78 34.65 -1.82
CA ARG A 501 -0.41 34.71 -2.32
C ARG A 501 0.58 33.83 -1.56
N LEU A 502 0.52 33.85 -0.23
CA LEU A 502 1.49 33.12 0.57
C LEU A 502 0.79 32.37 1.70
N ARG A 503 0.91 31.05 1.67
CA ARG A 503 0.41 30.14 2.70
C ARG A 503 1.56 29.43 3.38
N LEU A 504 1.53 29.33 4.69
CA LEU A 504 2.46 28.56 5.51
C LEU A 504 1.68 27.42 6.17
N ASN A 505 2.21 26.23 6.10
CA ASN A 505 1.61 25.04 6.72
C ASN A 505 2.59 24.52 7.77
N GLY A 506 2.12 24.29 8.98
CA GLY A 506 2.92 23.70 10.06
C GLY A 506 2.18 22.57 10.73
N ALA A 507 2.87 21.51 11.08
CA ALA A 507 2.34 20.45 11.92
C ALA A 507 3.43 19.96 12.89
N VAL A 508 3.02 19.60 14.10
CA VAL A 508 3.89 19.00 15.12
C VAL A 508 3.13 17.85 15.79
N ARG A 509 3.84 16.80 16.17
CA ARG A 509 3.26 15.65 16.87
C ARG A 509 4.24 15.08 17.89
N LEU A 510 3.69 14.66 19.02
CA LEU A 510 4.32 13.78 19.99
C LEU A 510 3.71 12.39 19.86
N SER A 511 4.53 11.38 19.57
CA SER A 511 4.12 10.00 19.42
C SER A 511 4.81 9.10 20.43
N ALA A 512 4.13 8.02 20.83
CA ALA A 512 4.69 6.95 21.64
C ALA A 512 4.23 5.60 21.13
N ALA A 513 5.08 4.57 21.29
CA ALA A 513 4.77 3.19 20.98
C ALA A 513 5.37 2.28 22.06
N SER A 514 4.70 1.18 22.36
CA SER A 514 5.21 0.14 23.27
C SER A 514 4.89 -1.26 22.73
N TYR A 515 5.83 -2.14 22.87
CA TYR A 515 5.74 -3.56 22.57
C TYR A 515 5.96 -4.37 23.84
N GLU A 516 5.23 -5.47 24.00
CA GLU A 516 5.36 -6.38 25.14
C GLU A 516 4.98 -7.80 24.70
N VAL A 517 5.77 -8.77 25.12
CA VAL A 517 5.47 -10.19 24.97
C VAL A 517 5.96 -10.97 26.20
N ASP A 518 5.15 -11.89 26.66
CA ASP A 518 5.52 -12.81 27.73
C ASP A 518 6.37 -13.97 27.17
N GLU A 519 7.20 -14.60 27.99
CA GLU A 519 7.99 -15.76 27.63
C GLU A 519 7.08 -16.91 27.17
N ALA A 520 7.50 -17.66 26.14
CA ALA A 520 6.75 -18.80 25.65
C ALA A 520 6.65 -19.93 26.69
N ASP A 521 5.43 -20.45 26.88
CA ASP A 521 5.17 -21.61 27.74
C ASP A 521 5.82 -22.90 27.20
N VAL A 522 6.09 -22.96 25.89
CA VAL A 522 6.66 -24.14 25.20
C VAL A 522 8.15 -23.93 24.97
N SER A 523 8.92 -24.95 25.25
CA SER A 523 10.38 -24.96 25.09
C SER A 523 10.83 -25.91 23.99
N SER A 524 11.91 -25.57 23.31
CA SER A 524 12.66 -26.42 22.40
C SER A 524 14.14 -26.41 22.79
N GLY A 525 14.75 -27.61 22.93
CA GLY A 525 16.14 -27.70 23.34
C GLY A 525 16.44 -27.14 24.74
N GLY A 526 15.44 -27.09 25.65
CA GLY A 526 15.57 -26.56 27.01
C GLY A 526 15.51 -25.05 27.14
N LYS A 527 15.20 -24.32 26.05
CA LYS A 527 14.94 -22.87 26.03
C LYS A 527 13.52 -22.58 25.57
N PRO A 528 12.86 -21.54 26.08
CA PRO A 528 11.55 -21.13 25.59
C PRO A 528 11.62 -20.83 24.07
N LEU A 529 10.52 -20.99 23.35
CA LEU A 529 10.47 -20.69 21.91
C LEU A 529 10.77 -19.22 21.61
N TRP A 530 10.41 -18.32 22.51
CA TRP A 530 10.83 -16.92 22.55
C TRP A 530 10.93 -16.44 23.99
N PRO A 531 11.88 -15.54 24.32
CA PRO A 531 12.01 -14.94 25.65
C PRO A 531 10.93 -13.88 25.85
N ALA A 532 10.68 -13.50 27.11
CA ALA A 532 9.95 -12.28 27.42
C ALA A 532 10.72 -11.08 26.88
N ASP A 533 10.00 -10.13 26.29
CA ASP A 533 10.61 -8.91 25.75
C ASP A 533 9.66 -7.73 25.86
N ALA A 534 10.24 -6.53 25.99
CA ALA A 534 9.51 -5.28 26.03
C ALA A 534 10.35 -4.15 25.38
N TYR A 535 9.66 -3.24 24.73
CA TYR A 535 10.28 -2.09 24.08
C TYR A 535 9.37 -0.87 24.11
N ASP A 536 9.94 0.30 24.39
CA ASP A 536 9.25 1.58 24.37
C ASP A 536 9.98 2.56 23.46
N ALA A 537 9.22 3.31 22.67
CA ALA A 537 9.73 4.37 21.81
C ALA A 537 8.87 5.62 21.91
N SER A 538 9.47 6.77 21.74
CA SER A 538 8.78 8.05 21.61
C SER A 538 9.50 8.96 20.64
N ALA A 539 8.75 9.84 19.96
CA ALA A 539 9.31 10.78 19.01
C ALA A 539 8.54 12.09 18.97
N PHE A 540 9.28 13.14 18.65
CA PHE A 540 8.73 14.41 18.20
C PHE A 540 8.89 14.50 16.68
N THR A 541 7.79 14.75 15.98
CA THR A 541 7.79 14.93 14.54
C THR A 541 7.19 16.27 14.15
N PHE A 542 7.67 16.82 13.03
CA PHE A 542 7.23 18.11 12.54
C PHE A 542 7.15 18.15 11.02
N ARG A 543 6.38 19.08 10.52
CA ARG A 543 6.39 19.51 9.12
C ARG A 543 6.27 21.02 9.05
N ALA A 544 7.00 21.63 8.10
CA ALA A 544 6.90 23.03 7.73
C ALA A 544 6.83 23.14 6.21
N GLY A 545 5.78 23.74 5.71
CA GLY A 545 5.53 23.91 4.27
C GLY A 545 5.23 25.36 3.92
N LEU A 546 5.57 25.76 2.71
CA LEU A 546 5.33 27.05 2.13
C LEU A 546 4.70 26.86 0.75
N LEU A 547 3.64 27.58 0.46
CA LEU A 547 3.05 27.70 -0.88
C LEU A 547 2.99 29.17 -1.26
N TRP A 548 3.69 29.52 -2.32
CA TRP A 548 3.79 30.89 -2.83
C TRP A 548 3.27 30.98 -4.27
N THR A 549 2.22 31.77 -4.48
CA THR A 549 1.77 32.18 -5.80
C THR A 549 2.67 33.33 -6.29
N VAL A 550 3.59 32.99 -7.19
CA VAL A 550 4.59 33.92 -7.71
C VAL A 550 3.93 34.93 -8.65
N ALA A 551 3.23 34.44 -9.66
CA ALA A 551 2.51 35.25 -10.62
C ALA A 551 1.48 34.41 -11.40
N GLY A 552 0.22 34.84 -11.44
CA GLY A 552 -0.84 34.17 -12.20
C GLY A 552 -0.92 32.68 -11.93
N PRO A 553 -0.66 31.82 -12.95
CA PRO A 553 -0.78 30.36 -12.80
C PRO A 553 0.47 29.69 -12.17
N LEU A 554 1.52 30.47 -11.87
CA LEU A 554 2.79 29.92 -11.39
C LEU A 554 2.86 29.94 -9.86
N ARG A 555 3.05 28.77 -9.26
CA ARG A 555 3.22 28.58 -7.82
C ARG A 555 4.52 27.84 -7.52
N VAL A 556 5.10 28.14 -6.38
CA VAL A 556 6.25 27.44 -5.80
C VAL A 556 5.80 26.86 -4.47
N ALA A 557 5.99 25.56 -4.30
CA ALA A 557 5.80 24.89 -3.01
C ALA A 557 7.15 24.38 -2.50
N ALA A 558 7.40 24.59 -1.21
CA ALA A 558 8.55 24.03 -0.53
C ALA A 558 8.08 23.35 0.75
N ASN A 559 8.69 22.22 1.11
CA ASN A 559 8.31 21.44 2.27
C ASN A 559 9.55 20.84 2.95
N VAL A 560 9.57 20.89 4.28
CA VAL A 560 10.53 20.14 5.12
C VAL A 560 9.72 19.36 6.13
N SER A 561 9.97 18.05 6.21
CA SER A 561 9.26 17.17 7.12
C SER A 561 10.17 16.07 7.65
N ASN A 562 9.97 15.68 8.90
CA ASN A 562 10.59 14.48 9.42
C ASN A 562 9.59 13.35 9.60
N GLY A 563 10.08 12.13 9.43
CA GLY A 563 9.36 10.90 9.65
C GLY A 563 9.90 10.15 10.85
N PHE A 564 9.07 9.27 11.38
CA PHE A 564 9.37 8.39 12.50
C PHE A 564 8.73 7.04 12.30
N ARG A 565 9.47 5.96 12.59
CA ARG A 565 8.95 4.61 12.67
C ARG A 565 9.50 3.90 13.91
N ALA A 566 8.65 3.59 14.85
CA ALA A 566 9.01 2.72 15.96
C ALA A 566 9.16 1.28 15.43
N PRO A 567 10.15 0.49 15.91
CA PRO A 567 10.17 -0.94 15.67
C PRO A 567 8.85 -1.57 16.09
N ASP A 568 8.28 -2.36 15.21
CA ASP A 568 7.00 -3.03 15.41
C ASP A 568 7.17 -4.49 15.83
N VAL A 569 6.05 -5.22 16.01
CA VAL A 569 6.07 -6.65 16.37
C VAL A 569 6.85 -7.47 15.36
N THR A 570 6.80 -7.10 14.09
CA THR A 570 7.54 -7.78 13.03
C THR A 570 9.05 -7.54 13.14
N ASP A 571 9.49 -6.35 13.55
CA ASP A 571 10.92 -6.05 13.71
C ASP A 571 11.49 -6.70 14.98
N LEU A 572 10.77 -6.58 16.09
CA LEU A 572 11.22 -7.04 17.40
C LEU A 572 11.03 -8.55 17.59
N GLY A 573 9.94 -9.09 17.05
CA GLY A 573 9.50 -10.46 17.26
C GLY A 573 9.64 -11.39 16.07
N THR A 574 10.11 -10.93 14.87
CA THR A 574 10.26 -11.84 13.73
C THR A 574 11.42 -12.79 13.94
N PHE A 575 11.08 -14.05 13.93
CA PHE A 575 12.02 -15.14 14.09
C PHE A 575 11.63 -16.30 13.18
N GLY A 576 12.60 -17.13 12.86
CA GLY A 576 12.39 -18.31 12.07
C GLY A 576 12.47 -18.06 10.57
N LEU A 577 11.84 -18.90 9.79
CA LEU A 577 11.98 -18.93 8.33
C LEU A 577 11.15 -17.82 7.66
N THR A 578 11.82 -16.89 7.01
CA THR A 578 11.22 -15.80 6.26
C THR A 578 11.47 -15.91 4.76
N GLY A 579 11.05 -14.90 3.99
CA GLY A 579 11.33 -14.80 2.56
C GLY A 579 12.82 -14.70 2.22
N SER A 580 13.62 -14.13 3.11
CA SER A 580 15.04 -13.87 2.88
C SER A 580 15.97 -14.92 3.50
N GLY A 581 15.50 -15.71 4.46
CA GLY A 581 16.31 -16.69 5.19
C GLY A 581 15.74 -16.99 6.57
N TYR A 582 16.58 -17.45 7.48
CA TYR A 582 16.21 -17.67 8.88
C TYR A 582 16.59 -16.45 9.71
N GLU A 583 15.62 -15.80 10.33
CA GLU A 583 15.83 -14.57 11.09
C GLU A 583 15.84 -14.84 12.60
N VAL A 584 16.68 -14.10 13.34
CA VAL A 584 16.75 -14.13 14.82
C VAL A 584 16.76 -12.69 15.36
N SER A 585 16.31 -12.54 16.61
CA SER A 585 16.37 -11.23 17.29
C SER A 585 17.71 -11.04 18.02
N ASN A 586 17.96 -9.81 18.46
CA ASN A 586 19.08 -9.48 19.33
C ASN A 586 19.07 -10.29 20.63
N ARG A 587 17.89 -10.56 21.21
CA ARG A 587 17.73 -11.34 22.45
C ARG A 587 18.21 -12.78 22.31
N GLU A 588 17.99 -13.39 21.15
CA GLU A 588 18.42 -14.77 20.88
C GLU A 588 19.95 -14.92 20.77
N VAL A 589 20.64 -13.87 20.47
CA VAL A 589 22.11 -13.87 20.30
C VAL A 589 22.86 -13.18 21.44
N GLU A 590 22.14 -12.72 22.45
CA GLU A 590 22.72 -12.09 23.63
C GLU A 590 23.69 -13.06 24.33
N GLY A 591 24.89 -12.58 24.68
CA GLY A 591 25.93 -13.36 25.30
C GLY A 591 26.68 -14.33 24.36
N LEU A 592 26.32 -14.44 23.07
CA LEU A 592 27.02 -15.31 22.09
C LEU A 592 28.19 -14.62 21.40
N GLY A 593 28.49 -13.34 21.70
CA GLY A 593 29.51 -12.58 21.01
C GLY A 593 29.17 -12.29 19.54
N ALA A 594 27.90 -12.19 19.25
CA ALA A 594 27.35 -11.97 17.92
C ALA A 594 27.69 -10.57 17.37
N THR A 595 28.05 -10.52 16.09
CA THR A 595 28.30 -9.27 15.38
C THR A 595 27.50 -9.22 14.08
N VAL A 596 27.29 -8.02 13.58
CA VAL A 596 26.56 -7.75 12.33
C VAL A 596 27.50 -7.97 11.14
N GLY A 597 27.01 -8.67 10.13
CA GLY A 597 27.72 -8.88 8.86
C GLY A 597 27.63 -7.64 7.95
N THR A 598 28.59 -7.51 7.04
CA THR A 598 28.63 -6.42 6.04
C THR A 598 27.56 -6.56 4.96
N THR A 599 27.03 -7.78 4.74
CA THR A 599 26.01 -8.10 3.72
C THR A 599 25.01 -9.10 4.28
N ALA A 600 23.91 -9.30 3.58
CA ALA A 600 22.86 -10.26 3.96
C ALA A 600 23.07 -11.66 3.35
N ASP A 601 24.26 -12.00 2.89
CA ASP A 601 24.56 -13.23 2.18
C ASP A 601 25.78 -13.97 2.75
N ALA A 602 26.21 -15.04 2.06
CA ALA A 602 27.37 -15.86 2.46
C ALA A 602 28.72 -15.14 2.39
N ALA A 603 28.81 -14.02 1.66
CA ALA A 603 30.04 -13.24 1.52
C ALA A 603 30.27 -12.29 2.72
N ALA A 604 29.32 -12.21 3.64
CA ALA A 604 29.40 -11.34 4.81
C ALA A 604 30.67 -11.61 5.64
N VAL A 605 31.27 -10.51 6.08
CA VAL A 605 32.33 -10.49 7.08
C VAL A 605 31.88 -9.63 8.26
N SER A 606 32.43 -9.86 9.44
CA SER A 606 32.06 -9.08 10.61
C SER A 606 32.37 -7.59 10.43
N THR A 607 31.40 -6.73 10.74
CA THR A 607 31.60 -5.28 10.86
C THR A 607 32.28 -4.88 12.18
N GLY A 608 32.40 -5.82 13.13
CA GLY A 608 32.83 -5.55 14.50
C GLY A 608 31.75 -4.93 15.38
N ARG A 609 30.58 -4.53 14.82
CA ARG A 609 29.43 -3.98 15.59
C ARG A 609 28.68 -5.15 16.24
N ALA A 610 28.40 -5.05 17.53
CA ALA A 610 27.53 -5.99 18.23
C ALA A 610 26.11 -5.92 17.68
N VAL A 611 25.35 -7.01 17.86
CA VAL A 611 23.91 -6.99 17.60
C VAL A 611 23.23 -6.32 18.78
N GLU A 612 22.65 -5.16 18.55
CA GLU A 612 22.01 -4.32 19.57
C GLU A 612 20.48 -4.32 19.45
N VAL A 613 19.81 -3.76 20.47
CA VAL A 613 18.37 -3.50 20.42
C VAL A 613 18.09 -2.48 19.33
N LEU A 614 17.02 -2.71 18.55
CA LEU A 614 16.65 -1.82 17.45
C LEU A 614 16.29 -0.41 17.97
N ALA A 615 16.85 0.59 17.35
CA ALA A 615 16.40 1.98 17.50
C ALA A 615 15.25 2.27 16.51
N ALA A 616 14.50 3.32 16.79
CA ALA A 616 13.49 3.82 15.87
C ALA A 616 14.13 4.41 14.61
N GLU A 617 13.56 4.11 13.45
CA GLU A 617 13.96 4.74 12.19
C GLU A 617 13.45 6.18 12.15
N THR A 618 14.26 7.08 11.62
CA THR A 618 13.86 8.46 11.36
C THR A 618 14.14 8.87 9.93
N SER A 619 13.46 9.90 9.46
CA SER A 619 13.77 10.49 8.16
C SER A 619 13.64 12.00 8.20
N LEU A 620 14.43 12.68 7.35
CA LEU A 620 14.31 14.11 7.10
C LEU A 620 14.24 14.35 5.60
N SER A 621 13.13 14.96 5.16
CA SER A 621 12.86 15.21 3.75
C SER A 621 12.81 16.70 3.44
N TYR A 622 13.41 17.08 2.34
CA TYR A 622 13.36 18.40 1.72
C TYR A 622 12.74 18.27 0.33
N GLU A 623 11.79 19.13 0.04
CA GLU A 623 11.05 19.09 -1.22
C GLU A 623 10.86 20.49 -1.77
N LEU A 624 11.04 20.65 -3.09
CA LEU A 624 10.77 21.87 -3.84
C LEU A 624 9.98 21.52 -5.09
N SER A 625 8.85 22.19 -5.30
CA SER A 625 7.96 21.97 -6.43
C SER A 625 7.66 23.28 -7.15
N LEU A 626 7.72 23.23 -8.46
CA LEU A 626 7.25 24.28 -9.35
C LEU A 626 5.96 23.81 -10.02
N ARG A 627 4.88 24.58 -9.87
CA ARG A 627 3.55 24.25 -10.38
C ARG A 627 3.08 25.34 -11.34
N TYR A 628 2.66 24.93 -12.53
CA TYR A 628 2.08 25.80 -13.53
C TYR A 628 0.68 25.31 -13.90
N HIS A 629 -0.33 25.94 -13.34
CA HIS A 629 -1.72 25.52 -13.48
C HIS A 629 -2.53 26.61 -14.18
N THR A 630 -3.01 26.29 -15.36
CA THR A 630 -3.98 27.10 -16.12
C THR A 630 -5.24 26.27 -16.36
N ARG A 631 -6.24 26.85 -17.04
CA ARG A 631 -7.43 26.09 -17.46
C ARG A 631 -7.12 24.94 -18.44
N ARG A 632 -6.01 25.01 -19.20
CA ARG A 632 -5.67 24.05 -20.26
C ARG A 632 -4.41 23.25 -20.00
N VAL A 633 -3.58 23.69 -19.10
CA VAL A 633 -2.29 23.02 -18.82
C VAL A 633 -2.08 22.98 -17.33
N ARG A 634 -1.79 21.78 -16.83
CA ARG A 634 -1.26 21.52 -15.51
C ARG A 634 0.11 20.89 -15.68
N ALA A 635 1.12 21.46 -15.08
CA ALA A 635 2.48 20.94 -15.11
C ALA A 635 3.11 21.13 -13.74
N ASP A 636 3.57 20.03 -13.16
CA ASP A 636 4.25 20.01 -11.87
C ASP A 636 5.63 19.37 -12.04
N VAL A 637 6.65 20.03 -11.52
CA VAL A 637 8.01 19.50 -11.42
C VAL A 637 8.45 19.57 -9.99
N THR A 638 8.76 18.42 -9.40
CA THR A 638 9.17 18.31 -8.01
C THR A 638 10.53 17.66 -7.90
N VAL A 639 11.43 18.26 -7.14
CA VAL A 639 12.68 17.65 -6.72
C VAL A 639 12.65 17.44 -5.21
N PHE A 640 13.18 16.31 -4.76
CA PHE A 640 13.23 16.02 -3.34
C PHE A 640 14.50 15.26 -2.95
N GLN A 641 14.85 15.36 -1.67
CA GLN A 641 15.82 14.52 -0.99
C GLN A 641 15.24 14.09 0.35
N THR A 642 15.30 12.80 0.61
CA THR A 642 14.95 12.20 1.90
C THR A 642 16.16 11.45 2.44
N ASP A 643 16.63 11.83 3.61
CA ASP A 643 17.64 11.10 4.38
C ASP A 643 16.90 10.22 5.38
N VAL A 644 17.19 8.94 5.39
CA VAL A 644 16.65 7.93 6.32
C VAL A 644 17.80 7.50 7.21
N ASP A 645 17.66 7.71 8.50
CA ASP A 645 18.64 7.34 9.50
C ASP A 645 18.15 6.13 10.29
N ASP A 646 19.09 5.30 10.75
CA ASP A 646 18.81 4.08 11.50
C ASP A 646 17.89 3.09 10.76
N ASN A 647 18.02 3.00 9.43
CA ASN A 647 17.21 2.09 8.62
C ASN A 647 17.35 0.65 9.12
N VAL A 648 16.23 0.03 9.48
CA VAL A 648 16.21 -1.37 9.92
C VAL A 648 16.36 -2.27 8.70
N ALA A 649 17.52 -2.90 8.60
CA ALA A 649 17.90 -3.80 7.54
C ALA A 649 18.19 -5.20 8.08
N LYS A 650 18.18 -6.19 7.20
CA LYS A 650 18.56 -7.56 7.49
C LYS A 650 20.00 -7.78 7.08
N GLN A 651 20.81 -8.28 7.99
CA GLN A 651 22.22 -8.60 7.74
C GLN A 651 22.54 -10.01 8.21
N SER A 652 23.57 -10.62 7.64
CA SER A 652 24.02 -11.94 8.09
C SER A 652 24.54 -11.88 9.53
N LEU A 653 24.10 -12.82 10.33
CA LEU A 653 24.61 -13.03 11.68
C LEU A 653 26.02 -13.63 11.63
N ILE A 654 26.96 -13.00 12.31
CA ILE A 654 28.33 -13.49 12.47
C ILE A 654 28.52 -13.91 13.92
N LEU A 655 28.90 -15.17 14.13
CA LEU A 655 29.26 -15.72 15.45
C LEU A 655 30.76 -16.07 15.53
N PRO A 656 31.31 -16.03 16.74
CA PRO A 656 32.67 -16.53 16.99
C PRO A 656 32.82 -18.00 16.52
N PRO A 657 34.05 -18.45 16.19
CA PRO A 657 34.30 -19.85 15.82
C PRO A 657 33.77 -20.85 16.86
N GLY A 658 33.23 -21.97 16.40
CA GLY A 658 32.68 -23.02 17.27
C GLY A 658 31.19 -22.92 17.52
N ALA A 659 30.44 -22.14 16.74
CA ALA A 659 29.00 -21.98 16.89
C ALA A 659 28.17 -23.20 16.42
N VAL A 660 28.74 -24.14 15.66
CA VAL A 660 28.05 -25.36 15.22
C VAL A 660 27.55 -26.16 16.41
N GLY A 661 26.26 -26.52 16.43
CA GLY A 661 25.62 -27.21 17.53
C GLY A 661 24.94 -26.31 18.56
N LEU A 662 25.21 -24.99 18.58
CA LEU A 662 24.37 -24.05 19.31
C LEU A 662 22.99 -23.95 18.67
N SER A 663 22.00 -23.52 19.44
CA SER A 663 20.61 -23.32 18.96
C SER A 663 20.29 -21.82 18.82
N LEU A 664 19.66 -21.46 17.72
CA LEU A 664 19.13 -20.13 17.45
C LEU A 664 17.62 -20.25 17.21
N ALA A 665 16.81 -19.60 18.04
CA ALA A 665 15.36 -19.65 17.94
C ALA A 665 14.79 -21.09 17.74
N GLY A 666 15.33 -22.04 18.50
CA GLY A 666 14.92 -23.45 18.47
C GLY A 666 15.55 -24.31 17.38
N GLU A 667 16.31 -23.75 16.43
CA GLU A 667 16.97 -24.51 15.36
C GLU A 667 18.47 -24.63 15.61
N PRO A 668 19.07 -25.82 15.45
CA PRO A 668 20.49 -26.00 15.63
C PRO A 668 21.29 -25.40 14.47
N ILE A 669 22.43 -24.77 14.80
CA ILE A 669 23.42 -24.34 13.79
C ILE A 669 24.08 -25.58 13.22
N THR A 670 23.90 -25.82 11.93
CA THR A 670 24.41 -26.99 11.23
C THR A 670 25.72 -26.71 10.47
N ARG A 671 25.99 -25.46 10.17
CA ARG A 671 27.18 -25.03 9.42
C ARG A 671 27.63 -23.63 9.83
N GLN A 672 28.95 -23.43 9.89
CA GLN A 672 29.56 -22.12 10.07
C GLN A 672 30.68 -21.94 9.03
N LEU A 673 30.72 -20.79 8.36
CA LEU A 673 31.80 -20.43 7.42
C LEU A 673 33.00 -19.89 8.20
N PRO A 674 34.22 -19.88 7.58
CA PRO A 674 35.40 -19.27 8.19
C PRO A 674 35.19 -17.78 8.54
N SER A 675 34.33 -17.07 7.83
CA SER A 675 33.94 -15.67 8.14
C SER A 675 33.07 -15.54 9.38
N GLY A 676 32.59 -16.65 9.96
CA GLY A 676 31.65 -16.65 11.10
C GLY A 676 30.17 -16.69 10.73
N VAL A 677 29.82 -16.60 9.45
CA VAL A 677 28.43 -16.74 8.95
C VAL A 677 27.90 -18.12 9.31
N VAL A 678 26.69 -18.17 9.88
CA VAL A 678 26.08 -19.41 10.37
C VAL A 678 24.81 -19.79 9.61
N TYR A 679 24.47 -21.09 9.61
CA TYR A 679 23.31 -21.65 8.92
C TYR A 679 22.60 -22.64 9.84
N VAL A 680 21.26 -22.71 9.69
CA VAL A 680 20.42 -23.72 10.37
C VAL A 680 19.84 -24.69 9.34
N ALA A 681 19.37 -25.86 9.80
CA ALA A 681 18.92 -26.93 8.91
C ALA A 681 17.73 -26.55 8.02
N VAL A 682 16.86 -25.65 8.49
CA VAL A 682 15.63 -25.26 7.81
C VAL A 682 15.82 -24.19 6.72
N SER A 683 17.02 -23.63 6.57
CA SER A 683 17.33 -22.58 5.60
C SER A 683 18.61 -22.88 4.81
N THR A 684 18.56 -22.69 3.50
CA THR A 684 19.74 -22.72 2.63
C THR A 684 20.51 -21.39 2.62
N ASN A 685 19.87 -20.32 3.11
CA ASN A 685 20.46 -18.98 3.25
C ASN A 685 21.07 -18.82 4.65
N PRO A 686 22.01 -17.88 4.83
CA PRO A 686 22.53 -17.52 6.14
C PRO A 686 21.43 -17.19 7.15
N VAL A 687 21.76 -17.32 8.44
CA VAL A 687 20.96 -16.74 9.51
C VAL A 687 21.11 -15.22 9.45
N LEU A 688 19.99 -14.53 9.49
CA LEU A 688 19.91 -13.08 9.42
C LEU A 688 19.49 -12.50 10.77
N VAL A 689 19.94 -11.29 11.04
CA VAL A 689 19.52 -10.47 12.18
C VAL A 689 19.04 -9.13 11.66
N ARG A 690 18.00 -8.58 12.28
CA ARG A 690 17.59 -7.19 12.02
C ARG A 690 18.43 -6.23 12.85
N THR A 691 18.88 -5.16 12.24
CA THR A 691 19.74 -4.17 12.84
C THR A 691 19.53 -2.80 12.18
N ASN A 692 19.79 -1.73 12.91
CA ASN A 692 19.92 -0.39 12.33
C ASN A 692 21.27 -0.32 11.62
N PHE A 693 21.30 -0.59 10.34
CA PHE A 693 22.52 -0.81 9.59
C PHE A 693 22.89 0.34 8.64
N ASP A 694 21.93 0.81 7.86
CA ASP A 694 22.16 1.75 6.77
C ASP A 694 21.58 3.13 7.05
N ASP A 695 22.34 4.18 6.74
CA ASP A 695 21.83 5.54 6.59
C ASP A 695 21.62 5.80 5.11
N ALA A 696 20.38 5.75 4.68
CA ALA A 696 20.05 5.86 3.27
C ALA A 696 19.74 7.31 2.86
N ARG A 697 20.09 7.68 1.63
CA ARG A 697 19.70 8.92 0.99
C ARG A 697 18.93 8.63 -0.29
N ILE A 698 17.71 9.13 -0.39
CA ILE A 698 16.84 8.98 -1.56
C ILE A 698 16.64 10.36 -2.18
N ARG A 699 17.02 10.50 -3.46
CA ARG A 699 16.80 11.72 -4.26
C ARG A 699 15.90 11.40 -5.43
N GLY A 700 15.07 12.33 -5.83
CA GLY A 700 14.20 12.12 -6.97
C GLY A 700 13.79 13.38 -7.71
N LEU A 701 13.38 13.13 -8.94
CA LEU A 701 12.71 14.07 -9.83
C LEU A 701 11.37 13.47 -10.22
N GLU A 702 10.30 14.22 -10.01
CA GLU A 702 8.94 13.87 -10.37
C GLU A 702 8.39 14.95 -11.32
N VAL A 703 7.82 14.52 -12.44
CA VAL A 703 7.21 15.40 -13.41
C VAL A 703 5.81 14.90 -13.73
N THR A 704 4.82 15.78 -13.70
CA THR A 704 3.45 15.50 -14.14
C THR A 704 3.05 16.57 -15.15
N LEU A 705 2.43 16.15 -16.24
CA LEU A 705 1.91 17.04 -17.28
C LEU A 705 0.51 16.58 -17.67
N GLU A 706 -0.40 17.53 -17.75
CA GLU A 706 -1.71 17.36 -18.35
C GLU A 706 -2.04 18.59 -19.19
N ALA A 707 -2.42 18.40 -20.46
CA ALA A 707 -2.63 19.51 -21.40
C ALA A 707 -3.83 19.24 -22.33
N GLU A 708 -4.76 20.18 -22.37
CA GLU A 708 -5.81 20.22 -23.40
C GLU A 708 -5.23 20.73 -24.73
N LEU A 709 -5.04 19.84 -25.68
CA LEU A 709 -4.56 20.16 -27.04
C LEU A 709 -5.68 20.69 -27.95
N GLY A 710 -6.88 20.82 -27.44
CA GLY A 710 -8.08 21.30 -28.13
C GLY A 710 -9.34 20.85 -27.41
N ALA A 711 -10.51 21.14 -27.97
CA ALA A 711 -11.78 20.87 -27.31
C ALA A 711 -12.13 19.37 -27.19
N SER A 712 -11.31 18.46 -27.71
CA SER A 712 -11.60 17.02 -27.72
C SER A 712 -10.38 16.16 -27.41
N LEU A 713 -9.22 16.72 -27.15
CA LEU A 713 -7.97 15.99 -27.01
C LEU A 713 -7.21 16.45 -25.77
N VAL A 714 -6.87 15.51 -24.89
CA VAL A 714 -6.08 15.73 -23.68
C VAL A 714 -4.84 14.86 -23.71
N LEU A 715 -3.69 15.49 -23.58
CA LEU A 715 -2.41 14.81 -23.39
C LEU A 715 -2.13 14.74 -21.89
N GLY A 716 -1.85 13.55 -21.39
CA GLY A 716 -1.39 13.32 -20.01
C GLY A 716 -0.07 12.58 -20.00
N GLY A 717 0.76 12.83 -19.01
CA GLY A 717 1.99 12.09 -18.84
C GLY A 717 2.66 12.37 -17.50
N ASN A 718 3.49 11.43 -17.08
CA ASN A 718 4.31 11.59 -15.89
C ASN A 718 5.68 10.91 -16.07
N LEU A 719 6.62 11.32 -15.24
CA LEU A 719 7.94 10.73 -15.14
C LEU A 719 8.37 10.74 -13.68
N THR A 720 8.88 9.61 -13.23
CA THR A 720 9.53 9.46 -11.92
C THR A 720 10.95 8.96 -12.11
N TRP A 721 11.91 9.64 -11.51
CA TRP A 721 13.30 9.20 -11.46
C TRP A 721 13.77 9.25 -10.01
N LEU A 722 14.32 8.12 -9.53
CA LEU A 722 14.80 7.96 -8.17
C LEU A 722 16.25 7.47 -8.15
N ARG A 723 17.00 7.91 -7.16
CA ARG A 723 18.31 7.38 -6.82
C ARG A 723 18.41 7.25 -5.30
N ALA A 724 18.59 6.01 -4.85
CA ALA A 724 18.87 5.71 -3.46
C ALA A 724 20.34 5.25 -3.30
N GLU A 725 20.98 5.69 -2.22
CA GLU A 725 22.35 5.33 -1.88
C GLU A 725 22.52 5.28 -0.35
N ASP A 726 23.28 4.33 0.12
CA ASP A 726 23.84 4.33 1.48
C ASP A 726 24.86 5.48 1.58
N ARG A 727 24.73 6.30 2.62
CA ARG A 727 25.54 7.53 2.74
C ARG A 727 27.01 7.28 3.01
N ALA A 728 27.37 6.12 3.58
CA ALA A 728 28.73 5.77 3.89
C ALA A 728 29.46 5.16 2.68
N THR A 729 28.80 4.31 1.91
CA THR A 729 29.39 3.51 0.86
C THR A 729 29.06 3.99 -0.56
N GLY A 730 27.97 4.75 -0.75
CA GLY A 730 27.43 5.14 -2.05
C GLY A 730 26.78 3.97 -2.83
N LEU A 731 26.73 2.78 -2.25
CA LEU A 731 26.10 1.60 -2.82
C LEU A 731 24.57 1.67 -2.65
N PRO A 732 23.79 0.83 -3.36
CA PRO A 732 22.37 0.70 -3.11
C PRO A 732 22.10 0.29 -1.66
N PRO A 733 21.21 1.00 -0.92
CA PRO A 733 20.90 0.68 0.47
C PRO A 733 20.04 -0.60 0.56
N ASN A 734 20.07 -1.28 1.70
CA ASN A 734 19.23 -2.45 1.97
C ASN A 734 17.77 -2.03 2.28
N ILE A 735 17.12 -1.39 1.32
CA ILE A 735 15.68 -1.09 1.36
C ILE A 735 14.97 -2.15 0.52
N GLU A 736 13.92 -2.76 1.08
CA GLU A 736 13.20 -3.83 0.40
C GLU A 736 12.70 -3.39 -0.98
N GLY A 737 13.01 -4.19 -2.00
CA GLY A 737 12.61 -3.95 -3.38
C GLY A 737 13.64 -3.19 -4.21
N GLY A 738 14.71 -2.71 -3.63
CA GLY A 738 15.73 -1.91 -4.30
C GLY A 738 15.24 -0.51 -4.70
N THR A 739 16.08 0.22 -5.41
CA THR A 739 15.68 1.53 -5.97
C THR A 739 14.83 1.33 -7.21
N PRO A 740 13.59 1.87 -7.29
CA PRO A 740 12.80 1.84 -8.50
C PRO A 740 13.56 2.43 -9.69
N ALA A 741 13.46 1.78 -10.85
CA ALA A 741 13.98 2.31 -12.10
C ALA A 741 13.18 3.56 -12.53
N PRO A 742 13.75 4.42 -13.40
CA PRO A 742 12.98 5.48 -14.04
C PRO A 742 11.73 4.93 -14.74
N ASP A 743 10.59 5.52 -14.41
CA ASP A 743 9.26 5.09 -14.85
C ASP A 743 8.50 6.27 -15.44
N GLY A 744 7.85 6.07 -16.59
CA GLY A 744 7.09 7.11 -17.25
C GLY A 744 5.86 6.60 -17.99
N TRP A 745 4.80 7.38 -17.93
CA TRP A 745 3.53 7.16 -18.62
C TRP A 745 3.27 8.31 -19.60
N LEU A 746 2.71 7.96 -20.76
CA LEU A 746 2.18 8.90 -21.74
C LEU A 746 0.81 8.43 -22.17
N ARG A 747 -0.19 9.32 -22.15
CA ARG A 747 -1.57 9.02 -22.54
C ARG A 747 -2.16 10.14 -23.40
N LEU A 748 -3.00 9.79 -24.35
CA LEU A 748 -3.67 10.73 -25.23
C LEU A 748 -5.16 10.41 -25.30
N ARG A 749 -5.96 11.12 -24.50
CA ARG A 749 -7.41 10.92 -24.45
C ARG A 749 -8.12 11.75 -25.50
N TRP A 750 -8.92 11.09 -26.32
CA TRP A 750 -9.83 11.73 -27.26
C TRP A 750 -11.29 11.50 -26.84
N ALA A 751 -12.07 12.59 -26.73
CA ALA A 751 -13.49 12.58 -26.45
C ALA A 751 -14.22 13.57 -27.37
N PRO A 752 -15.32 13.20 -28.08
CA PRO A 752 -16.07 14.12 -28.95
C PRO A 752 -16.63 15.32 -28.20
N ARG A 753 -16.72 16.50 -28.83
CA ARG A 753 -17.34 17.68 -28.28
C ARG A 753 -18.81 17.43 -27.93
N GLY A 754 -19.23 17.78 -26.71
CA GLY A 754 -20.61 17.61 -26.22
C GLY A 754 -21.04 16.17 -26.00
N GLY A 755 -20.14 15.20 -26.11
CA GLY A 755 -20.44 13.78 -26.06
C GLY A 755 -19.63 13.06 -25.00
N GLN A 756 -20.13 13.01 -23.78
CA GLN A 756 -19.60 12.13 -22.73
C GLN A 756 -20.05 10.67 -22.90
N ARG A 757 -20.52 10.33 -24.11
CA ARG A 757 -20.98 8.98 -24.44
C ARG A 757 -19.85 8.06 -24.86
N PHE A 758 -18.68 8.61 -25.22
CA PHE A 758 -17.57 7.85 -25.71
C PHE A 758 -16.26 8.60 -25.49
N TRP A 759 -15.23 7.91 -25.04
CA TRP A 759 -13.84 8.37 -25.10
C TRP A 759 -12.91 7.19 -25.38
N VAL A 760 -11.74 7.47 -25.93
CA VAL A 760 -10.67 6.51 -26.18
C VAL A 760 -9.32 7.13 -25.82
N GLU A 761 -8.43 6.31 -25.25
CA GLU A 761 -7.13 6.73 -24.73
C GLU A 761 -6.06 5.68 -25.04
N PRO A 762 -5.29 5.81 -26.13
CA PRO A 762 -4.02 5.12 -26.23
C PRO A 762 -3.07 5.58 -25.13
N TYR A 763 -2.28 4.64 -24.61
CA TYR A 763 -1.28 4.90 -23.58
C TYR A 763 0.00 4.10 -23.79
N LEU A 764 1.09 4.62 -23.28
CA LEU A 764 2.41 4.02 -23.28
C LEU A 764 2.95 4.06 -21.82
N HIS A 765 3.44 2.92 -21.34
CA HIS A 765 4.17 2.78 -20.08
C HIS A 765 5.58 2.31 -20.39
N ALA A 766 6.58 3.06 -19.98
CA ALA A 766 7.98 2.75 -20.20
C ALA A 766 8.75 2.77 -18.87
N VAL A 767 9.44 1.71 -18.58
CA VAL A 767 10.29 1.54 -17.39
C VAL A 767 11.69 1.19 -17.82
N ALA A 768 12.68 1.89 -17.30
CA ALA A 768 14.08 1.62 -17.57
C ALA A 768 14.58 0.34 -16.86
N GLU A 769 15.80 -0.07 -17.15
CA GLU A 769 16.46 -1.14 -16.41
C GLU A 769 16.63 -0.76 -14.93
N GLN A 770 16.28 -1.68 -14.01
CA GLN A 770 16.56 -1.53 -12.59
C GLN A 770 17.93 -2.13 -12.29
N ASP A 771 18.94 -1.27 -12.16
CA ASP A 771 20.37 -1.62 -11.99
C ASP A 771 20.89 -1.35 -10.57
N ARG A 772 20.08 -0.72 -9.72
CA ARG A 772 20.45 -0.37 -8.34
C ARG A 772 19.80 -1.33 -7.35
N LEU A 773 20.39 -2.52 -7.22
CA LEU A 773 19.96 -3.57 -6.31
C LEU A 773 21.00 -3.75 -5.19
N SER A 774 20.51 -3.92 -3.95
CA SER A 774 21.37 -4.24 -2.80
C SER A 774 21.74 -5.73 -2.77
N SER A 775 22.65 -6.11 -1.89
CA SER A 775 22.98 -7.53 -1.67
C SER A 775 21.77 -8.34 -1.19
N LEU A 776 20.87 -7.72 -0.40
CA LEU A 776 19.64 -8.33 0.04
C LEU A 776 18.69 -8.60 -1.14
N ASP A 777 18.55 -7.63 -2.05
CA ASP A 777 17.71 -7.76 -3.26
C ASP A 777 18.26 -8.83 -4.20
N LEU A 778 19.57 -8.86 -4.42
CA LEU A 778 20.24 -9.87 -5.26
C LEU A 778 20.10 -11.29 -4.67
N GLY A 779 20.05 -11.42 -3.34
CA GLY A 779 19.79 -12.66 -2.63
C GLY A 779 18.32 -13.08 -2.63
N ASP A 780 17.41 -12.13 -2.74
CA ASP A 780 15.96 -12.38 -2.64
C ASP A 780 15.43 -13.13 -3.86
N ARG A 781 14.58 -14.14 -3.62
CA ARG A 781 13.92 -14.93 -4.66
C ARG A 781 13.04 -14.10 -5.59
N ARG A 782 12.52 -12.99 -5.09
CA ARG A 782 11.64 -12.08 -5.84
C ARG A 782 12.40 -11.17 -6.80
N THR A 783 13.66 -10.88 -6.51
CA THR A 783 14.51 -9.95 -7.26
C THR A 783 15.62 -10.68 -7.99
N GLY A 784 16.75 -10.92 -7.34
CA GLY A 784 17.95 -11.52 -7.92
C GLY A 784 17.89 -13.03 -8.05
N ALA A 785 17.03 -13.64 -7.23
CA ALA A 785 16.90 -15.09 -7.19
C ALA A 785 18.25 -15.82 -7.09
N SER A 786 19.05 -15.45 -6.09
CA SER A 786 20.36 -16.08 -5.86
C SER A 786 20.24 -17.61 -5.80
N ARG A 787 21.21 -18.28 -6.35
CA ARG A 787 21.30 -19.73 -6.37
C ARG A 787 22.69 -20.18 -5.90
N SER A 788 22.74 -21.33 -5.21
CA SER A 788 23.96 -21.96 -4.75
C SER A 788 24.02 -23.39 -5.22
N ARG A 789 25.22 -24.00 -5.17
CA ARG A 789 25.34 -25.45 -5.45
C ARG A 789 24.45 -26.28 -4.53
N SER A 790 24.28 -25.86 -3.26
CA SER A 790 23.40 -26.56 -2.32
C SER A 790 21.92 -26.42 -2.68
N SER A 791 21.45 -25.24 -3.08
CA SER A 791 20.06 -25.05 -3.50
C SER A 791 19.75 -25.77 -4.82
N ILE A 792 20.71 -25.81 -5.76
CA ILE A 792 20.58 -26.60 -7.00
C ILE A 792 20.43 -28.09 -6.64
N ALA A 793 21.31 -28.61 -5.77
CA ALA A 793 21.22 -29.99 -5.32
C ALA A 793 19.88 -30.29 -4.62
N SER A 794 19.45 -29.39 -3.72
CA SER A 794 18.19 -29.56 -3.00
C SER A 794 16.98 -29.60 -3.96
N PHE A 795 16.91 -28.69 -4.94
CA PHE A 795 15.82 -28.70 -5.91
C PHE A 795 15.89 -29.91 -6.84
N PHE A 796 17.06 -30.29 -7.33
CA PHE A 796 17.27 -31.45 -8.22
C PHE A 796 16.78 -32.77 -7.55
N THR A 797 17.22 -32.98 -6.30
CA THR A 797 16.87 -34.21 -5.56
C THR A 797 15.45 -34.25 -5.02
N ASN A 798 14.83 -33.09 -4.83
CA ASN A 798 13.48 -32.95 -4.23
C ASN A 798 12.45 -32.47 -5.25
N GLY A 799 12.32 -31.14 -5.43
CA GLY A 799 11.25 -30.54 -6.19
C GLY A 799 11.22 -30.88 -7.69
N ALA A 800 12.39 -31.02 -8.32
CA ALA A 800 12.50 -31.45 -9.70
C ALA A 800 12.10 -32.93 -9.86
N ARG A 801 12.57 -33.81 -8.95
CA ARG A 801 12.16 -35.21 -8.92
C ARG A 801 10.67 -35.38 -8.63
N ALA A 802 10.14 -34.67 -7.64
CA ALA A 802 8.71 -34.72 -7.31
C ALA A 802 7.80 -34.31 -8.50
N ARG A 803 8.32 -33.51 -9.42
CA ARG A 803 7.63 -33.08 -10.64
C ARG A 803 7.96 -33.94 -11.88
N GLY A 804 8.75 -35.00 -11.71
CA GLY A 804 9.15 -35.89 -12.81
C GLY A 804 10.13 -35.27 -13.81
N LEU A 805 10.88 -34.24 -13.42
CA LEU A 805 11.93 -33.64 -14.25
C LEU A 805 13.27 -34.37 -14.12
N VAL A 806 13.46 -35.11 -13.02
CA VAL A 806 14.64 -35.92 -12.71
C VAL A 806 14.20 -37.40 -12.57
N GLY A 807 14.89 -38.29 -13.23
CA GLY A 807 14.64 -39.71 -13.21
C GLY A 807 15.90 -40.52 -12.97
N PRO A 808 15.77 -41.87 -12.88
CA PRO A 808 16.88 -42.75 -12.65
C PRO A 808 17.95 -42.66 -13.77
N GLY A 809 19.18 -42.80 -13.39
CA GLY A 809 20.32 -42.91 -14.29
C GLY A 809 20.44 -44.29 -14.98
N PRO A 810 21.63 -44.64 -15.49
CA PRO A 810 21.87 -45.90 -16.21
C PRO A 810 21.58 -47.17 -15.41
N ASP A 811 21.63 -47.09 -14.07
CA ASP A 811 21.35 -48.24 -13.20
C ASP A 811 19.84 -48.52 -13.02
N GLY A 812 18.95 -47.61 -13.47
CA GLY A 812 17.49 -47.72 -13.35
C GLY A 812 16.94 -47.51 -11.95
N VAL A 813 17.78 -47.09 -10.99
CA VAL A 813 17.40 -46.88 -9.57
C VAL A 813 17.30 -45.37 -9.27
N ALA A 814 16.11 -44.90 -8.97
CA ALA A 814 15.90 -43.51 -8.62
C ALA A 814 16.38 -43.21 -7.18
N GLY A 815 16.92 -42.01 -6.97
CA GLY A 815 17.26 -41.51 -5.63
C GLY A 815 18.74 -41.62 -5.29
N ASN A 816 19.60 -41.85 -6.24
CA ASN A 816 21.04 -42.00 -6.06
C ASN A 816 21.84 -40.98 -6.88
N ALA A 817 23.17 -41.12 -6.88
CA ALA A 817 24.07 -40.11 -7.44
C ALA A 817 24.10 -40.08 -8.98
N ASP A 818 23.62 -41.11 -9.66
CA ASP A 818 23.59 -41.20 -11.12
C ASP A 818 22.24 -40.80 -11.73
N ASP A 819 21.28 -40.33 -10.90
CA ASP A 819 20.06 -39.73 -11.37
C ASP A 819 20.34 -38.61 -12.38
N VAL A 820 19.50 -38.48 -13.40
CA VAL A 820 19.68 -37.54 -14.49
C VAL A 820 18.50 -36.60 -14.69
N LEU A 821 18.81 -35.38 -15.13
CA LEU A 821 17.81 -34.46 -15.64
C LEU A 821 17.27 -34.98 -16.97
N LEU A 822 15.99 -35.34 -17.04
CA LEU A 822 15.41 -36.02 -18.18
C LEU A 822 15.47 -35.22 -19.49
N ALA A 823 15.43 -33.90 -19.41
CA ALA A 823 15.51 -33.04 -20.58
C ALA A 823 16.88 -33.00 -21.25
N THR A 824 17.98 -33.27 -20.52
CA THR A 824 19.36 -33.14 -21.02
C THR A 824 20.23 -34.38 -20.80
N GLY A 825 19.80 -35.32 -20.01
CA GLY A 825 20.60 -36.48 -19.60
C GLY A 825 21.75 -36.15 -18.60
N GLU A 826 21.78 -34.93 -18.06
CA GLU A 826 22.84 -34.47 -17.16
C GLU A 826 22.64 -34.97 -15.73
N THR A 827 23.73 -35.40 -15.10
CA THR A 827 23.81 -35.66 -13.66
C THR A 827 23.79 -34.33 -12.86
N LEU A 828 23.51 -34.42 -11.57
CA LEU A 828 23.56 -33.24 -10.66
C LEU A 828 24.87 -32.44 -10.78
N ALA A 829 26.00 -33.14 -10.83
CA ALA A 829 27.33 -32.49 -10.93
C ALA A 829 27.48 -31.70 -12.25
N GLN A 830 26.95 -32.23 -13.35
CA GLN A 830 26.96 -31.58 -14.66
C GLN A 830 26.02 -30.37 -14.69
N VAL A 831 24.83 -30.49 -14.12
CA VAL A 831 23.90 -29.35 -13.96
C VAL A 831 24.56 -28.24 -13.12
N GLN A 832 25.18 -28.55 -11.98
CA GLN A 832 25.88 -27.59 -11.16
C GLN A 832 27.06 -26.92 -11.89
N ALA A 833 27.81 -27.66 -12.68
CA ALA A 833 28.92 -27.10 -13.46
C ALA A 833 28.42 -26.17 -14.58
N ARG A 834 27.29 -26.47 -15.21
CA ARG A 834 26.70 -25.65 -16.27
C ARG A 834 26.03 -24.38 -15.68
N VAL A 835 25.29 -24.52 -14.59
CA VAL A 835 24.51 -23.41 -14.00
C VAL A 835 25.37 -22.47 -13.15
N LEU A 836 26.38 -23.03 -12.46
CA LEU A 836 27.37 -22.31 -11.62
C LEU A 836 28.78 -22.82 -11.93
N PRO A 837 29.38 -22.42 -13.06
CA PRO A 837 30.70 -22.86 -13.42
C PRO A 837 31.77 -22.39 -12.40
N ASP A 838 31.62 -21.16 -11.91
CA ASP A 838 32.54 -20.52 -10.97
C ASP A 838 31.78 -20.16 -9.65
N GLY A 839 32.45 -20.46 -8.54
CA GLY A 839 31.97 -20.10 -7.23
C GLY A 839 30.93 -21.03 -6.61
N LEU A 840 30.44 -20.63 -5.43
CA LEU A 840 29.48 -21.39 -4.63
C LEU A 840 28.06 -20.87 -4.73
N SER A 841 27.91 -19.60 -5.13
CA SER A 841 26.65 -18.88 -5.20
C SER A 841 26.73 -17.69 -6.17
N ALA A 842 25.66 -17.41 -6.90
CA ALA A 842 25.52 -16.25 -7.77
C ALA A 842 24.04 -15.84 -7.90
N PRO A 843 23.71 -14.56 -8.09
CA PRO A 843 22.35 -14.15 -8.47
C PRO A 843 22.03 -14.67 -9.89
N LEU A 844 20.75 -14.89 -10.16
CA LEU A 844 20.29 -15.21 -11.52
C LEU A 844 20.29 -13.94 -12.38
N PHE A 845 19.83 -12.84 -11.80
CA PHE A 845 19.79 -11.52 -12.43
C PHE A 845 20.55 -10.50 -11.59
N PRO A 846 21.65 -9.91 -12.09
CA PRO A 846 22.33 -8.79 -11.44
C PRO A 846 21.56 -7.48 -11.61
N THR A 847 20.73 -7.37 -12.65
CA THR A 847 19.84 -6.25 -12.95
C THR A 847 18.49 -6.77 -13.41
N LEU A 848 17.45 -5.93 -13.40
CA LEU A 848 16.13 -6.27 -13.91
C LEU A 848 15.88 -5.52 -15.23
N PRO A 849 15.50 -6.21 -16.32
CA PRO A 849 15.35 -5.57 -17.62
C PRO A 849 14.23 -4.53 -17.61
N GLY A 850 14.47 -3.42 -18.31
CA GLY A 850 13.44 -2.43 -18.63
C GLY A 850 12.42 -2.97 -19.64
N TYR A 851 11.30 -2.29 -19.76
CA TYR A 851 10.22 -2.67 -20.65
C TYR A 851 9.41 -1.48 -21.15
N THR A 852 8.65 -1.71 -22.21
CA THR A 852 7.68 -0.75 -22.75
C THR A 852 6.40 -1.48 -23.10
N VAL A 853 5.29 -1.03 -22.51
CA VAL A 853 3.94 -1.58 -22.73
C VAL A 853 3.07 -0.53 -23.39
N PHE A 854 2.36 -0.93 -24.43
CA PHE A 854 1.40 -0.09 -25.13
C PHE A 854 -0.01 -0.68 -25.02
N GLY A 855 -1.01 0.18 -24.81
CA GLY A 855 -2.40 -0.23 -24.74
C GLY A 855 -3.36 0.86 -25.23
N VAL A 856 -4.64 0.49 -25.33
CA VAL A 856 -5.75 1.38 -25.70
C VAL A 856 -6.94 1.08 -24.82
N ARG A 857 -7.43 2.09 -24.13
CA ARG A 857 -8.61 1.96 -23.25
C ARG A 857 -9.67 2.99 -23.60
N GLY A 858 -10.88 2.78 -23.10
CA GLY A 858 -11.95 3.73 -23.34
C GLY A 858 -13.25 3.36 -22.65
N ALA A 859 -14.24 4.24 -22.81
CA ALA A 859 -15.58 4.06 -22.30
C ALA A 859 -16.63 4.36 -23.35
N VAL A 860 -17.74 3.61 -23.29
CA VAL A 860 -18.95 3.88 -24.06
C VAL A 860 -20.14 3.95 -23.10
N ARG A 861 -20.87 5.06 -23.11
CA ARG A 861 -22.11 5.23 -22.38
C ARG A 861 -23.31 5.24 -23.35
N PHE A 862 -24.24 4.35 -23.16
CA PHE A 862 -25.45 4.29 -23.95
C PHE A 862 -26.68 4.31 -23.02
N ALA A 863 -27.66 5.14 -23.37
CA ALA A 863 -28.66 5.60 -22.42
C ALA A 863 -28.00 6.19 -21.14
N THR A 864 -28.74 6.77 -20.23
CA THR A 864 -28.16 7.42 -19.02
C THR A 864 -27.72 6.43 -17.93
N ARG A 865 -27.95 5.13 -18.16
CA ARG A 865 -27.81 4.08 -17.13
C ARG A 865 -26.77 3.03 -17.43
N HIS A 866 -26.25 2.94 -18.64
CA HIS A 866 -25.37 1.86 -19.07
C HIS A 866 -24.00 2.42 -19.46
N GLU A 867 -22.96 1.78 -18.96
CA GLU A 867 -21.57 2.10 -19.28
C GLU A 867 -20.77 0.83 -19.54
N VAL A 868 -19.95 0.86 -20.56
CA VAL A 868 -18.92 -0.17 -20.83
C VAL A 868 -17.58 0.50 -20.82
N LEU A 869 -16.68 0.05 -19.94
CA LEU A 869 -15.26 0.36 -19.95
C LEU A 869 -14.53 -0.81 -20.63
N PHE A 870 -13.52 -0.51 -21.42
CA PHE A 870 -12.65 -1.51 -22.03
C PHE A 870 -11.19 -1.09 -21.93
N ASP A 871 -10.29 -2.09 -21.85
CA ASP A 871 -8.85 -1.89 -21.90
C ASP A 871 -8.21 -3.04 -22.69
N LEU A 872 -7.62 -2.70 -23.83
CA LEU A 872 -6.75 -3.55 -24.63
C LEU A 872 -5.32 -3.29 -24.16
N GLU A 873 -4.84 -4.11 -23.24
CA GLU A 873 -3.55 -3.94 -22.62
C GLU A 873 -2.45 -4.77 -23.29
N ASN A 874 -1.23 -4.28 -23.19
CA ASN A 874 -0.02 -4.95 -23.65
C ASN A 874 -0.14 -5.46 -25.09
N LEU A 875 -0.49 -4.59 -26.03
CA LEU A 875 -0.69 -4.94 -27.44
C LEU A 875 0.57 -5.54 -28.09
N GLY A 876 1.75 -5.21 -27.57
CA GLY A 876 3.04 -5.77 -27.95
C GLY A 876 3.31 -7.18 -27.42
N ASP A 877 2.49 -7.69 -26.52
CA ASP A 877 2.64 -8.98 -25.82
C ASP A 877 4.02 -9.13 -25.12
N VAL A 878 4.53 -8.04 -24.58
CA VAL A 878 5.84 -7.98 -23.90
C VAL A 878 5.76 -8.64 -22.55
N ASN A 879 6.72 -9.50 -22.19
CA ASN A 879 6.87 -9.94 -20.80
C ASN A 879 7.47 -8.81 -19.97
N TYR A 880 6.83 -8.47 -18.86
CA TYR A 880 7.29 -7.41 -17.98
C TYR A 880 6.94 -7.70 -16.51
N ARG A 881 7.62 -7.02 -15.61
CA ARG A 881 7.40 -7.11 -14.17
C ARG A 881 7.57 -5.75 -13.52
N GLY A 882 6.90 -5.57 -12.40
CA GLY A 882 7.08 -4.40 -11.54
C GLY A 882 8.44 -4.37 -10.85
N ILE A 883 8.61 -3.41 -9.98
CA ILE A 883 9.80 -3.23 -9.14
C ILE A 883 10.17 -4.54 -8.43
N SER A 884 11.44 -4.83 -8.31
CA SER A 884 12.00 -6.01 -7.64
C SER A 884 11.54 -7.34 -8.25
N TRP A 885 11.11 -7.36 -9.46
CA TRP A 885 10.59 -8.57 -10.07
C TRP A 885 9.26 -9.04 -9.41
N GLY A 886 9.01 -10.31 -9.27
CA GLY A 886 7.76 -10.86 -8.69
C GLY A 886 6.95 -11.65 -9.71
N VAL A 887 5.63 -11.49 -9.68
CA VAL A 887 4.73 -12.10 -10.68
C VAL A 887 4.78 -11.29 -11.96
N ASP A 888 4.82 -11.97 -13.10
CA ASP A 888 4.76 -11.33 -14.41
C ASP A 888 3.51 -10.46 -14.56
N GLY A 889 3.64 -9.39 -15.31
CA GLY A 889 2.51 -8.61 -15.80
C GLY A 889 1.66 -9.40 -16.80
N PRO A 890 0.39 -9.02 -16.99
CA PRO A 890 -0.45 -9.67 -17.97
C PRO A 890 0.13 -9.51 -19.39
N GLY A 891 0.04 -10.59 -20.19
CA GLY A 891 0.29 -10.54 -21.62
C GLY A 891 -0.81 -9.78 -22.34
N ARG A 892 -0.80 -9.81 -23.69
CA ARG A 892 -1.86 -9.17 -24.48
C ARG A 892 -3.23 -9.64 -24.03
N GLY A 893 -4.07 -8.69 -23.62
CA GLY A 893 -5.38 -8.99 -23.06
C GLY A 893 -6.42 -7.91 -23.32
N LEU A 894 -7.68 -8.32 -23.16
CA LEU A 894 -8.84 -7.44 -23.13
C LEU A 894 -9.47 -7.52 -21.76
N TYR A 895 -9.65 -6.37 -21.14
CA TYR A 895 -10.49 -6.21 -19.96
C TYR A 895 -11.74 -5.44 -20.31
N LEU A 896 -12.91 -5.95 -19.91
CA LEU A 896 -14.22 -5.32 -20.10
C LEU A 896 -14.91 -5.18 -18.74
N ARG A 897 -15.52 -4.03 -18.49
CA ARG A 897 -16.38 -3.79 -17.33
C ARG A 897 -17.67 -3.12 -17.80
N TYR A 898 -18.79 -3.77 -17.49
CA TYR A 898 -20.12 -3.21 -17.70
C TYR A 898 -20.70 -2.70 -16.38
N ALA A 899 -21.35 -1.54 -16.40
CA ALA A 899 -22.05 -0.97 -15.27
C ALA A 899 -23.47 -0.56 -15.64
N LEU A 900 -24.45 -0.98 -14.81
CA LEU A 900 -25.86 -0.58 -14.86
C LEU A 900 -26.16 0.27 -13.63
N ARG A 901 -26.68 1.49 -13.83
CA ARG A 901 -27.14 2.38 -12.75
C ARG A 901 -28.66 2.42 -12.71
N PHE A 902 -29.29 2.40 -11.52
CA PHE A 902 -30.74 2.40 -11.33
C PHE A 902 -31.19 3.24 -10.13
#